data_c7cea4dc58e11d605d741a1900b55e94
#
_entry.id   c7cea4dc58e11d605d741a1900b55e94
#
_cell.length_a   1.000
_cell.length_b   1.000
_cell.length_c   1.000
_cell.angle_alpha   90.00
_cell.angle_beta   90.00
_cell.angle_gamma   90.00
#
_symmetry.space_group_name_H-M   'P 1'
#
loop_
_entity.id
_entity.type
_entity.pdbx_description
1 polymer ?
#
loop_
_entity_poly.entity_id
_entity_poly.type
_entity_poly.pdbx_seq_one_letter_code
_entity_poly.pdbx_strand_id
1 'polypeptide(L)'
;MPAELDLIVEKVRKAQKEYSTFSQSKVNKIFQAAAIAASRARIELAKMAVAETGMGVMEDKVIKNHFASEYIYNNYKDTKTCGVISEDDSFGYAQVAEPIGLIAGIIPTTNPTSTAIFKSLLALKTRNGIIFSPHPRAKKSTIKAAQIVLEAAVKAGAPEGIIGWIENPTTELSDALMKHPSINLILATGGPGMVHAAYSSGKPAIGVGAGNTPVIIDDTANIKMAVSSVIMSKTFDNGVICASEQAIIICKQVYEKVLEEFKLRGCYILDEKEKAALAKIVMPDGIKLNSAIVGQSAYKIAQMAGLQVPQDTKILIVKCREVGGREVFSHEKLSPILACYKSDTFKHAVKTAEALVELGGAGHTSVLYTEETNKEHIEIFEKSMHTGRVLINMPSSQGAIGDVYNFKLAPSLTLGCGSWGGNSVSENIGVKHLLNIKAVAQRRENMLWYRVPKKIYFKRGALEVGISELKDKKRALIITDKNMVTCGYVKTVSDMLEKFNISFEVFSDVLPDPNISTINAALKMTETFKPDLFIGLGGGSPMDAAKMIWLMYENPHLSFEDIAARFMDIRKRIYSIPEEGKKALLVAIPTTSGTGSEVTPFTIITDERTNTKYAITDYAITPDMAIVDPDFVMNMPKKLAAYSGLDVMVHAIEAYTSIMSTNFTEGQALEALRLIFKYLKESYDKGAQAPLAREKMHYAATIAGMAFANAFLGLCHSMAHKLGGMFHVPHGLANALLISYIIEFNATDKPTKQGLFPQYKYPFVKGRYAKIAQFLHLGEELDKDGKVAALVREIEKLKEQLDIPKSIKEYGIDEKEFFAKLDEMSELAFDDQCTGGNARYPLVSEIKEIFTKAYWGEKPKSLL
;
A
#
# COMPACT_ATOMS: atom_id res chain seq x y z
N MET A 1 -24.50 34.42 18.57
CA MET A 1 -24.28 34.58 17.10
C MET A 1 -25.34 35.54 16.58
N PRO A 2 -25.16 36.24 15.45
CA PRO A 2 -26.21 37.12 14.91
C PRO A 2 -27.43 36.29 14.49
N ALA A 3 -28.61 36.63 14.95
CA ALA A 3 -29.85 35.88 14.72
C ALA A 3 -30.17 35.69 13.22
N GLU A 4 -29.78 36.64 12.37
CA GLU A 4 -29.92 36.55 10.91
C GLU A 4 -29.07 35.40 10.32
N LEU A 5 -27.84 35.22 10.81
CA LEU A 5 -26.97 34.13 10.36
C LEU A 5 -27.53 32.74 10.75
N ASP A 6 -28.03 32.62 11.99
CA ASP A 6 -28.63 31.37 12.46
C ASP A 6 -29.87 30.97 11.63
N LEU A 7 -30.68 31.94 11.19
CA LEU A 7 -31.83 31.67 10.30
C LEU A 7 -31.40 31.16 8.93
N ILE A 8 -30.35 31.76 8.32
CA ILE A 8 -29.83 31.31 7.03
C ILE A 8 -29.27 29.90 7.18
N VAL A 9 -28.46 29.65 8.20
CA VAL A 9 -27.84 28.35 8.44
C VAL A 9 -28.89 27.27 8.65
N GLU A 10 -29.93 27.55 9.45
CA GLU A 10 -30.99 26.58 9.71
C GLU A 10 -31.79 26.25 8.45
N LYS A 11 -32.09 27.25 7.61
CA LYS A 11 -32.79 27.07 6.33
C LYS A 11 -31.98 26.13 5.41
N VAL A 12 -30.68 26.41 5.26
CA VAL A 12 -29.81 25.60 4.39
C VAL A 12 -29.60 24.20 4.98
N ARG A 13 -29.49 24.09 6.31
CA ARG A 13 -29.38 22.80 7.02
C ARG A 13 -30.58 21.89 6.77
N LYS A 14 -31.79 22.44 6.86
CA LYS A 14 -33.02 21.69 6.58
C LYS A 14 -33.05 21.22 5.13
N ALA A 15 -32.76 22.10 4.19
CA ALA A 15 -32.70 21.76 2.76
C ALA A 15 -31.63 20.71 2.46
N GLN A 16 -30.45 20.82 3.08
CA GLN A 16 -29.35 19.86 2.89
C GLN A 16 -29.72 18.48 3.43
N LYS A 17 -30.37 18.40 4.58
CA LYS A 17 -30.82 17.12 5.16
C LYS A 17 -31.80 16.41 4.23
N GLU A 18 -32.72 17.12 3.60
CA GLU A 18 -33.62 16.56 2.57
C GLU A 18 -32.81 16.13 1.33
N TYR A 19 -31.96 17.01 0.82
CA TYR A 19 -31.14 16.77 -0.39
C TYR A 19 -30.19 15.59 -0.24
N SER A 20 -29.69 15.34 0.97
CA SER A 20 -28.78 14.21 1.24
C SER A 20 -29.36 12.85 0.89
N THR A 21 -30.68 12.71 0.84
CA THR A 21 -31.39 11.47 0.54
C THR A 21 -31.61 11.25 -0.97
N PHE A 22 -31.25 12.20 -1.82
CA PHE A 22 -31.56 12.14 -3.25
C PHE A 22 -30.69 11.09 -3.97
N SER A 23 -31.31 10.43 -4.92
CA SER A 23 -30.63 9.47 -5.79
C SER A 23 -29.70 10.17 -6.77
N GLN A 24 -28.72 9.42 -7.30
CA GLN A 24 -27.78 9.94 -8.30
C GLN A 24 -28.49 10.54 -9.51
N SER A 25 -29.57 9.93 -9.98
CA SER A 25 -30.35 10.43 -11.14
C SER A 25 -30.98 11.79 -10.86
N LYS A 26 -31.60 11.97 -9.68
CA LYS A 26 -32.15 13.28 -9.29
C LYS A 26 -31.07 14.33 -9.18
N VAL A 27 -29.94 13.98 -8.56
CA VAL A 27 -28.79 14.89 -8.40
C VAL A 27 -28.24 15.29 -9.77
N ASN A 28 -28.07 14.35 -10.70
CA ASN A 28 -27.58 14.63 -12.04
C ASN A 28 -28.51 15.57 -12.80
N LYS A 29 -29.83 15.39 -12.69
CA LYS A 29 -30.82 16.28 -13.32
C LYS A 29 -30.73 17.72 -12.77
N ILE A 30 -30.61 17.88 -11.47
CA ILE A 30 -30.45 19.17 -10.80
C ILE A 30 -29.13 19.83 -11.21
N PHE A 31 -28.05 19.07 -11.19
CA PHE A 31 -26.72 19.53 -11.58
C PHE A 31 -26.70 20.04 -13.03
N GLN A 32 -27.34 19.31 -13.95
CA GLN A 32 -27.46 19.71 -15.35
C GLN A 32 -28.25 21.00 -15.52
N ALA A 33 -29.43 21.09 -14.88
CA ALA A 33 -30.29 22.28 -14.97
C ALA A 33 -29.58 23.53 -14.43
N ALA A 34 -28.88 23.39 -13.31
CA ALA A 34 -28.09 24.45 -12.69
C ALA A 34 -26.94 24.93 -13.61
N ALA A 35 -26.21 24.00 -14.21
CA ALA A 35 -25.12 24.31 -15.14
C ALA A 35 -25.63 25.04 -16.40
N ILE A 36 -26.75 24.59 -16.99
CA ILE A 36 -27.37 25.22 -18.14
C ILE A 36 -27.81 26.66 -17.84
N ALA A 37 -28.45 26.89 -16.69
CA ALA A 37 -28.89 28.20 -16.28
C ALA A 37 -27.71 29.18 -16.09
N ALA A 38 -26.66 28.70 -15.39
CA ALA A 38 -25.44 29.49 -15.20
C ALA A 38 -24.75 29.84 -16.56
N SER A 39 -24.68 28.85 -17.47
CA SER A 39 -24.11 29.09 -18.80
C SER A 39 -24.91 30.08 -19.61
N ARG A 40 -26.23 30.05 -19.57
CA ARG A 40 -27.12 31.02 -20.23
C ARG A 40 -26.95 32.44 -19.71
N ALA A 41 -26.74 32.57 -18.39
CA ALA A 41 -26.57 33.88 -17.75
C ALA A 41 -25.14 34.44 -17.81
N ARG A 42 -24.19 33.76 -18.47
CA ARG A 42 -22.76 34.08 -18.43
C ARG A 42 -22.42 35.51 -18.85
N ILE A 43 -23.15 36.08 -19.83
CA ILE A 43 -22.92 37.47 -20.32
C ILE A 43 -23.49 38.47 -19.30
N GLU A 44 -24.71 38.28 -18.82
CA GLU A 44 -25.34 39.15 -17.83
C GLU A 44 -24.47 39.23 -16.57
N LEU A 45 -24.06 38.09 -16.06
CA LEU A 45 -23.23 37.99 -14.86
C LEU A 45 -21.84 38.61 -15.05
N ALA A 46 -21.23 38.49 -16.23
CA ALA A 46 -19.96 39.12 -16.55
C ALA A 46 -20.07 40.66 -16.56
N LYS A 47 -21.09 41.19 -17.20
CA LYS A 47 -21.39 42.64 -17.23
C LYS A 47 -21.59 43.18 -15.81
N MET A 48 -22.38 42.48 -15.03
CA MET A 48 -22.67 42.87 -13.65
C MET A 48 -21.41 42.86 -12.78
N ALA A 49 -20.56 41.80 -12.89
CA ALA A 49 -19.32 41.71 -12.13
C ALA A 49 -18.34 42.83 -12.45
N VAL A 50 -18.15 43.19 -13.76
CA VAL A 50 -17.29 44.33 -14.15
C VAL A 50 -17.86 45.64 -13.64
N ALA A 51 -19.16 45.88 -13.83
CA ALA A 51 -19.82 47.12 -13.39
C ALA A 51 -19.74 47.33 -11.87
N GLU A 52 -19.89 46.23 -11.09
CA GLU A 52 -19.84 46.30 -9.61
C GLU A 52 -18.41 46.44 -9.07
N THR A 53 -17.46 45.70 -9.62
CA THR A 53 -16.11 45.63 -9.06
C THR A 53 -15.12 46.61 -9.70
N GLY A 54 -15.41 47.07 -10.93
CA GLY A 54 -14.49 47.85 -11.74
C GLY A 54 -13.23 47.07 -12.18
N MET A 55 -13.25 45.75 -12.10
CA MET A 55 -12.09 44.87 -12.33
C MET A 55 -12.29 43.96 -13.53
N GLY A 56 -11.22 43.80 -14.32
CA GLY A 56 -11.16 42.79 -15.38
C GLY A 56 -11.79 43.24 -16.72
N VAL A 57 -12.09 42.24 -17.54
CA VAL A 57 -12.61 42.37 -18.89
C VAL A 57 -13.89 41.55 -19.02
N MET A 58 -14.94 42.17 -19.56
CA MET A 58 -16.25 41.53 -19.67
C MET A 58 -16.21 40.22 -20.43
N GLU A 59 -15.55 40.25 -21.62
CA GLU A 59 -15.39 39.08 -22.50
C GLU A 59 -14.69 37.89 -21.75
N ASP A 60 -13.65 38.16 -21.00
CA ASP A 60 -12.91 37.16 -20.27
C ASP A 60 -13.73 36.62 -19.09
N LYS A 61 -14.55 37.48 -18.43
CA LYS A 61 -15.47 37.00 -17.40
C LYS A 61 -16.58 36.12 -17.97
N VAL A 62 -17.00 36.34 -19.22
CA VAL A 62 -17.92 35.48 -19.95
C VAL A 62 -17.27 34.09 -20.12
N ILE A 63 -16.00 34.05 -20.54
CA ILE A 63 -15.22 32.80 -20.68
C ILE A 63 -15.10 32.09 -19.32
N LYS A 64 -14.79 32.82 -18.23
CA LYS A 64 -14.73 32.26 -16.88
C LYS A 64 -16.06 31.66 -16.41
N ASN A 65 -17.19 32.34 -16.64
CA ASN A 65 -18.51 31.84 -16.30
C ASN A 65 -18.88 30.61 -17.14
N HIS A 66 -18.49 30.59 -18.42
CA HIS A 66 -18.62 29.44 -19.30
C HIS A 66 -17.80 28.24 -18.78
N PHE A 67 -16.55 28.45 -18.42
CA PHE A 67 -15.71 27.40 -17.81
C PHE A 67 -16.33 26.88 -16.51
N ALA A 68 -16.76 27.77 -15.61
CA ALA A 68 -17.36 27.42 -14.34
C ALA A 68 -18.66 26.61 -14.47
N SER A 69 -19.37 26.71 -15.59
CA SER A 69 -20.61 25.99 -15.85
C SER A 69 -20.39 24.75 -16.73
N GLU A 70 -19.91 24.89 -17.96
CA GLU A 70 -19.86 23.77 -18.92
C GLU A 70 -18.68 22.82 -18.71
N TYR A 71 -17.46 23.32 -18.48
CA TYR A 71 -16.31 22.47 -18.24
C TYR A 71 -16.49 21.67 -16.93
N ILE A 72 -16.96 22.33 -15.89
CA ILE A 72 -17.25 21.67 -14.61
C ILE A 72 -18.36 20.62 -14.77
N TYR A 73 -19.43 20.95 -15.47
CA TYR A 73 -20.50 19.99 -15.75
C TYR A 73 -20.00 18.78 -16.53
N ASN A 74 -19.28 19.00 -17.63
CA ASN A 74 -18.78 17.92 -18.48
C ASN A 74 -17.83 16.97 -17.75
N ASN A 75 -16.94 17.51 -16.90
CA ASN A 75 -16.00 16.71 -16.13
C ASN A 75 -16.69 15.84 -15.08
N TYR A 76 -17.78 16.32 -14.48
CA TYR A 76 -18.39 15.63 -13.34
C TYR A 76 -19.77 15.02 -13.62
N LYS A 77 -20.36 15.19 -14.79
CA LYS A 77 -21.72 14.68 -15.10
C LYS A 77 -21.88 13.18 -14.85
N ASP A 78 -20.86 12.39 -15.19
CA ASP A 78 -20.87 10.93 -15.06
C ASP A 78 -20.24 10.43 -13.75
N THR A 79 -19.72 11.33 -12.92
CA THR A 79 -19.09 10.97 -11.64
C THR A 79 -20.16 10.52 -10.65
N LYS A 80 -20.01 9.31 -10.09
CA LYS A 80 -20.84 8.82 -8.99
C LYS A 80 -20.51 9.57 -7.71
N THR A 81 -21.52 10.16 -7.06
CA THR A 81 -21.41 10.95 -5.82
C THR A 81 -22.47 10.55 -4.78
N CYS A 82 -23.28 9.53 -5.09
CA CYS A 82 -24.39 9.09 -4.25
C CYS A 82 -24.33 7.58 -4.07
N GLY A 83 -24.43 7.12 -2.82
CA GLY A 83 -24.44 5.70 -2.52
C GLY A 83 -23.12 5.01 -2.85
N VAL A 84 -23.17 3.77 -3.31
CA VAL A 84 -22.00 2.98 -3.66
C VAL A 84 -21.33 3.55 -4.91
N ILE A 85 -20.10 4.02 -4.75
CA ILE A 85 -19.30 4.62 -5.84
C ILE A 85 -18.24 3.66 -6.39
N SER A 86 -17.82 2.69 -5.59
CA SER A 86 -16.89 1.62 -5.97
C SER A 86 -17.23 0.37 -5.19
N GLU A 87 -17.14 -0.79 -5.83
CA GLU A 87 -17.43 -2.07 -5.23
C GLU A 87 -16.47 -3.13 -5.77
N ASP A 88 -15.99 -3.97 -4.87
CA ASP A 88 -15.18 -5.14 -5.16
C ASP A 88 -15.74 -6.35 -4.40
N ASP A 89 -16.57 -7.13 -5.09
CA ASP A 89 -17.22 -8.29 -4.52
C ASP A 89 -16.25 -9.39 -4.11
N SER A 90 -15.13 -9.52 -4.83
CA SER A 90 -14.12 -10.54 -4.55
C SER A 90 -13.49 -10.31 -3.18
N PHE A 91 -13.20 -9.05 -2.84
CA PHE A 91 -12.67 -8.67 -1.54
C PHE A 91 -13.75 -8.27 -0.52
N GLY A 92 -15.03 -8.21 -0.94
CA GLY A 92 -16.13 -7.77 -0.06
C GLY A 92 -15.93 -6.35 0.44
N TYR A 93 -15.54 -5.45 -0.47
CA TYR A 93 -15.24 -4.05 -0.15
C TYR A 93 -16.08 -3.12 -1.02
N ALA A 94 -16.68 -2.13 -0.40
CA ALA A 94 -17.40 -1.07 -1.11
C ALA A 94 -17.06 0.29 -0.53
N GLN A 95 -17.07 1.32 -1.39
CA GLN A 95 -16.98 2.71 -1.01
C GLN A 95 -18.34 3.38 -1.21
N VAL A 96 -18.82 4.03 -0.16
CA VAL A 96 -20.12 4.72 -0.18
C VAL A 96 -19.87 6.21 0.01
N ALA A 97 -20.34 7.01 -0.95
CA ALA A 97 -20.23 8.46 -0.90
C ALA A 97 -21.39 9.09 -0.11
N GLU A 98 -21.03 9.92 0.85
CA GLU A 98 -21.94 10.72 1.65
C GLU A 98 -21.60 12.21 1.52
N PRO A 99 -22.58 13.12 1.60
CA PRO A 99 -22.29 14.55 1.64
C PRO A 99 -21.51 14.91 2.90
N ILE A 100 -20.69 15.95 2.82
CA ILE A 100 -20.03 16.54 4.00
C ILE A 100 -21.07 17.23 4.91
N GLY A 101 -22.07 17.90 4.32
CA GLY A 101 -23.09 18.64 5.02
C GLY A 101 -23.16 20.10 4.58
N LEU A 102 -22.96 21.06 5.49
CA LEU A 102 -22.96 22.47 5.18
C LEU A 102 -21.59 23.03 4.88
N ILE A 103 -21.47 23.78 3.80
CA ILE A 103 -20.23 24.41 3.33
C ILE A 103 -20.35 25.92 3.49
N ALA A 104 -19.37 26.54 4.14
CA ALA A 104 -19.17 27.99 4.10
C ALA A 104 -18.35 28.35 2.87
N GLY A 105 -18.96 29.00 1.88
CA GLY A 105 -18.34 29.38 0.62
C GLY A 105 -17.84 30.83 0.65
N ILE A 106 -16.55 31.07 0.84
CA ILE A 106 -15.99 32.44 0.82
C ILE A 106 -15.65 32.82 -0.62
N ILE A 107 -16.13 33.98 -1.08
CA ILE A 107 -16.04 34.42 -2.47
C ILE A 107 -15.17 35.67 -2.61
N PRO A 108 -14.19 35.68 -3.55
CA PRO A 108 -13.30 36.82 -3.76
C PRO A 108 -13.96 37.93 -4.60
N THR A 109 -13.39 39.13 -4.58
CA THR A 109 -13.80 40.26 -5.45
C THR A 109 -13.44 40.02 -6.92
N THR A 110 -12.31 39.35 -7.17
CA THR A 110 -11.72 39.22 -8.51
C THR A 110 -12.53 38.31 -9.46
N ASN A 111 -13.16 37.27 -8.90
CA ASN A 111 -13.90 36.24 -9.66
C ASN A 111 -15.24 35.89 -9.02
N PRO A 112 -16.13 36.88 -8.76
CA PRO A 112 -17.29 36.67 -7.90
C PRO A 112 -18.31 35.71 -8.51
N THR A 113 -18.64 35.85 -9.79
CA THR A 113 -19.69 35.08 -10.44
C THR A 113 -19.22 33.65 -10.76
N SER A 114 -18.07 33.51 -11.40
CA SER A 114 -17.53 32.19 -11.76
C SER A 114 -17.21 31.32 -10.54
N THR A 115 -16.72 31.91 -9.44
CA THR A 115 -16.45 31.17 -8.19
C THR A 115 -17.77 30.73 -7.53
N ALA A 116 -18.79 31.58 -7.53
CA ALA A 116 -20.11 31.22 -6.98
C ALA A 116 -20.76 30.10 -7.79
N ILE A 117 -20.73 30.18 -9.13
CA ILE A 117 -21.23 29.12 -10.02
C ILE A 117 -20.50 27.81 -9.74
N PHE A 118 -19.16 27.82 -9.76
CA PHE A 118 -18.32 26.65 -9.55
C PHE A 118 -18.63 25.96 -8.20
N LYS A 119 -18.58 26.71 -7.11
CA LYS A 119 -18.84 26.15 -5.77
C LYS A 119 -20.27 25.66 -5.60
N SER A 120 -21.25 26.35 -6.20
CA SER A 120 -22.65 25.90 -6.19
C SER A 120 -22.81 24.56 -6.93
N LEU A 121 -22.21 24.44 -8.10
CA LEU A 121 -22.29 23.20 -8.88
C LEU A 121 -21.63 22.01 -8.18
N LEU A 122 -20.45 22.20 -7.57
CA LEU A 122 -19.82 21.15 -6.78
C LEU A 122 -20.67 20.77 -5.57
N ALA A 123 -21.24 21.74 -4.84
CA ALA A 123 -22.10 21.48 -3.68
C ALA A 123 -23.34 20.69 -4.10
N LEU A 124 -24.00 21.09 -5.18
CA LEU A 124 -25.18 20.39 -5.71
C LEU A 124 -24.85 18.96 -6.14
N LYS A 125 -23.75 18.77 -6.89
CA LYS A 125 -23.34 17.43 -7.36
C LYS A 125 -23.04 16.48 -6.20
N THR A 126 -22.61 17.00 -5.06
CA THR A 126 -22.22 16.22 -3.87
C THR A 126 -23.28 16.22 -2.75
N ARG A 127 -24.47 16.72 -3.00
CA ARG A 127 -25.60 16.79 -2.06
C ARG A 127 -25.30 17.63 -0.81
N ASN A 128 -24.41 18.61 -0.92
CA ASN A 128 -24.10 19.55 0.15
C ASN A 128 -24.96 20.79 0.08
N GLY A 129 -25.22 21.39 1.22
CA GLY A 129 -25.72 22.75 1.31
C GLY A 129 -24.54 23.74 1.33
N ILE A 130 -24.70 24.90 0.69
CA ILE A 130 -23.65 25.92 0.70
C ILE A 130 -24.20 27.28 1.09
N ILE A 131 -23.45 28.00 1.92
CA ILE A 131 -23.76 29.38 2.32
C ILE A 131 -22.62 30.27 1.90
N PHE A 132 -22.89 31.20 1.00
CA PHE A 132 -21.90 32.15 0.53
C PHE A 132 -21.73 33.34 1.48
N SER A 133 -20.46 33.66 1.71
CA SER A 133 -20.04 34.98 2.21
C SER A 133 -19.39 35.76 1.05
N PRO A 134 -20.15 36.61 0.33
CA PRO A 134 -19.64 37.46 -0.72
C PRO A 134 -18.65 38.49 -0.20
N HIS A 135 -17.70 38.89 -1.03
CA HIS A 135 -16.90 40.05 -0.74
C HIS A 135 -17.80 41.32 -0.80
N PRO A 136 -17.71 42.27 0.14
CA PRO A 136 -18.59 43.46 0.13
C PRO A 136 -18.66 44.24 -1.18
N ARG A 137 -17.52 44.36 -1.91
CA ARG A 137 -17.45 45.05 -3.20
C ARG A 137 -17.91 44.19 -4.42
N ALA A 138 -18.40 42.99 -4.21
CA ALA A 138 -18.89 42.08 -5.23
C ALA A 138 -20.12 41.29 -4.79
N LYS A 139 -20.87 41.85 -3.81
CA LYS A 139 -21.98 41.13 -3.22
C LYS A 139 -23.14 40.92 -4.19
N LYS A 140 -23.48 41.93 -5.00
CA LYS A 140 -24.62 41.87 -5.94
C LYS A 140 -24.40 40.81 -7.01
N SER A 141 -23.25 40.81 -7.64
CA SER A 141 -22.90 39.83 -8.69
C SER A 141 -22.75 38.42 -8.18
N THR A 142 -22.18 38.25 -6.96
CA THR A 142 -22.09 36.94 -6.31
C THR A 142 -23.47 36.38 -5.98
N ILE A 143 -24.32 37.18 -5.34
CA ILE A 143 -25.69 36.77 -4.94
C ILE A 143 -26.53 36.46 -6.18
N LYS A 144 -26.46 37.28 -7.23
CA LYS A 144 -27.18 37.03 -8.49
C LYS A 144 -26.76 35.69 -9.12
N ALA A 145 -25.46 35.37 -9.14
CA ALA A 145 -24.97 34.11 -9.66
C ALA A 145 -25.50 32.92 -8.84
N ALA A 146 -25.44 33.02 -7.51
CA ALA A 146 -25.97 31.98 -6.62
C ALA A 146 -27.50 31.82 -6.75
N GLN A 147 -28.22 32.92 -6.89
CA GLN A 147 -29.68 32.95 -7.09
C GLN A 147 -30.09 32.23 -8.38
N ILE A 148 -29.45 32.54 -9.52
CA ILE A 148 -29.73 31.88 -10.81
C ILE A 148 -29.53 30.37 -10.71
N VAL A 149 -28.44 29.92 -10.08
CA VAL A 149 -28.17 28.49 -9.87
C VAL A 149 -29.22 27.87 -8.95
N LEU A 150 -29.57 28.52 -7.84
CA LEU A 150 -30.57 28.04 -6.90
C LEU A 150 -31.97 27.90 -7.55
N GLU A 151 -32.44 28.93 -8.26
CA GLU A 151 -33.74 28.93 -8.95
C GLU A 151 -33.84 27.78 -9.96
N ALA A 152 -32.80 27.53 -10.73
CA ALA A 152 -32.74 26.42 -11.67
C ALA A 152 -32.69 25.06 -10.97
N ALA A 153 -31.93 24.95 -9.88
CA ALA A 153 -31.85 23.74 -9.09
C ALA A 153 -33.21 23.40 -8.46
N VAL A 154 -33.91 24.38 -7.86
CA VAL A 154 -35.24 24.20 -7.26
C VAL A 154 -36.26 23.83 -8.32
N LYS A 155 -36.27 24.48 -9.47
CA LYS A 155 -37.13 24.13 -10.60
C LYS A 155 -36.91 22.70 -11.10
N ALA A 156 -35.70 22.20 -10.96
CA ALA A 156 -35.34 20.81 -11.30
C ALA A 156 -35.61 19.81 -10.15
N GLY A 157 -36.11 20.29 -9.01
CA GLY A 157 -36.54 19.48 -7.87
C GLY A 157 -35.62 19.49 -6.66
N ALA A 158 -34.65 20.40 -6.58
CA ALA A 158 -33.84 20.56 -5.37
C ALA A 158 -34.68 21.22 -4.24
N PRO A 159 -34.36 20.97 -2.97
CA PRO A 159 -35.03 21.66 -1.87
C PRO A 159 -34.80 23.17 -1.88
N GLU A 160 -35.82 23.94 -1.59
CA GLU A 160 -35.69 25.39 -1.43
C GLU A 160 -34.69 25.73 -0.32
N GLY A 161 -33.77 26.64 -0.64
CA GLY A 161 -32.75 27.11 0.28
C GLY A 161 -31.50 26.21 0.37
N ILE A 162 -31.29 25.28 -0.55
CA ILE A 162 -30.05 24.45 -0.59
C ILE A 162 -28.77 25.30 -0.80
N ILE A 163 -28.91 26.47 -1.38
CA ILE A 163 -27.88 27.51 -1.51
C ILE A 163 -28.37 28.74 -0.75
N GLY A 164 -27.56 29.25 0.19
CA GLY A 164 -27.81 30.47 0.94
C GLY A 164 -26.67 31.46 0.76
N TRP A 165 -26.89 32.70 1.25
CA TRP A 165 -25.86 33.75 1.22
C TRP A 165 -26.11 34.78 2.34
N ILE A 166 -25.05 35.48 2.71
CA ILE A 166 -25.13 36.66 3.58
C ILE A 166 -25.43 37.87 2.70
N GLU A 167 -26.59 38.54 2.95
CA GLU A 167 -27.04 39.65 2.11
C GLU A 167 -26.15 40.91 2.29
N ASN A 168 -25.73 41.17 3.53
CA ASN A 168 -24.87 42.30 3.87
C ASN A 168 -23.58 41.80 4.54
N PRO A 169 -22.61 41.30 3.75
CA PRO A 169 -21.41 40.67 4.27
C PRO A 169 -20.51 41.67 4.97
N THR A 170 -20.07 41.30 6.18
CA THR A 170 -19.01 41.98 6.93
C THR A 170 -17.91 40.95 7.28
N THR A 171 -16.78 41.43 7.76
CA THR A 171 -15.70 40.55 8.21
C THR A 171 -16.15 39.72 9.41
N GLU A 172 -16.92 40.33 10.32
CA GLU A 172 -17.46 39.69 11.53
C GLU A 172 -18.47 38.61 11.20
N LEU A 173 -19.35 38.85 10.22
CA LEU A 173 -20.34 37.85 9.77
C LEU A 173 -19.66 36.69 9.03
N SER A 174 -18.63 37.00 8.26
CA SER A 174 -17.83 35.96 7.57
C SER A 174 -17.11 35.06 8.57
N ASP A 175 -16.52 35.68 9.63
CA ASP A 175 -15.85 34.94 10.69
C ASP A 175 -16.85 34.12 11.52
N ALA A 176 -18.02 34.70 11.85
CA ALA A 176 -19.09 34.00 12.54
C ALA A 176 -19.63 32.80 11.72
N LEU A 177 -19.78 32.94 10.39
CA LEU A 177 -20.15 31.84 9.52
C LEU A 177 -19.10 30.71 9.54
N MET A 178 -17.82 31.05 9.40
CA MET A 178 -16.75 30.07 9.41
C MET A 178 -16.65 29.30 10.73
N LYS A 179 -16.97 29.94 11.85
CA LYS A 179 -16.97 29.34 13.19
C LYS A 179 -18.29 28.70 13.60
N HIS A 180 -19.35 28.85 12.80
CA HIS A 180 -20.67 28.37 13.16
C HIS A 180 -20.69 26.85 13.41
N PRO A 181 -21.32 26.33 14.50
CA PRO A 181 -21.30 24.89 14.82
C PRO A 181 -21.80 23.98 13.72
N SER A 182 -22.82 24.39 12.97
CA SER A 182 -23.40 23.60 11.89
C SER A 182 -22.61 23.61 10.58
N ILE A 183 -21.56 24.41 10.45
CA ILE A 183 -20.69 24.35 9.28
C ILE A 183 -19.73 23.18 9.41
N ASN A 184 -19.69 22.35 8.37
CA ASN A 184 -18.90 21.15 8.32
C ASN A 184 -17.58 21.35 7.55
N LEU A 185 -17.58 22.26 6.57
CA LEU A 185 -16.40 22.56 5.74
C LEU A 185 -16.40 24.04 5.35
N ILE A 186 -15.23 24.65 5.35
CA ILE A 186 -14.99 25.96 4.75
C ILE A 186 -14.31 25.78 3.40
N LEU A 187 -14.89 26.37 2.36
CA LEU A 187 -14.31 26.43 1.03
C LEU A 187 -13.97 27.88 0.70
N ALA A 188 -12.74 28.28 1.04
CA ALA A 188 -12.29 29.66 0.99
C ALA A 188 -11.50 29.97 -0.28
N THR A 189 -11.89 31.03 -0.98
CA THR A 189 -11.09 31.66 -2.04
C THR A 189 -10.98 33.13 -1.71
N GLY A 190 -9.78 33.61 -1.45
CA GLY A 190 -9.56 34.99 -1.00
C GLY A 190 -8.08 35.29 -0.77
N GLY A 191 -7.81 36.51 -0.32
CA GLY A 191 -6.43 36.89 0.04
C GLY A 191 -5.88 36.09 1.26
N PRO A 192 -4.55 36.18 1.51
CA PRO A 192 -3.88 35.39 2.54
C PRO A 192 -4.52 35.49 3.95
N GLY A 193 -4.97 36.68 4.33
CA GLY A 193 -5.64 36.89 5.66
C GLY A 193 -6.95 36.12 5.79
N MET A 194 -7.76 36.03 4.75
CA MET A 194 -9.01 35.29 4.73
C MET A 194 -8.76 33.77 4.76
N VAL A 195 -7.76 33.30 4.01
CA VAL A 195 -7.36 31.90 4.03
C VAL A 195 -6.82 31.50 5.40
N HIS A 196 -6.01 32.36 6.03
CA HIS A 196 -5.53 32.16 7.39
C HIS A 196 -6.69 32.07 8.40
N ALA A 197 -7.69 32.98 8.28
CA ALA A 197 -8.87 32.96 9.14
C ALA A 197 -9.67 31.66 8.97
N ALA A 198 -9.81 31.16 7.73
CA ALA A 198 -10.49 29.89 7.47
C ALA A 198 -9.78 28.71 8.15
N TYR A 199 -8.47 28.58 8.03
CA TYR A 199 -7.70 27.52 8.69
C TYR A 199 -7.62 27.68 10.21
N SER A 200 -7.70 28.91 10.73
CA SER A 200 -7.69 29.19 12.17
C SER A 200 -9.07 29.10 12.84
N SER A 201 -10.12 28.78 12.08
CA SER A 201 -11.50 28.73 12.58
C SER A 201 -11.80 27.53 13.47
N GLY A 202 -10.94 26.51 13.48
CA GLY A 202 -11.18 25.22 14.16
C GLY A 202 -12.11 24.28 13.37
N LYS A 203 -12.43 24.61 12.12
CA LYS A 203 -13.24 23.77 11.20
C LYS A 203 -12.35 23.19 10.10
N PRO A 204 -12.75 22.04 9.52
CA PRO A 204 -12.14 21.61 8.27
C PRO A 204 -12.24 22.71 7.22
N ALA A 205 -11.11 23.02 6.58
CA ALA A 205 -11.05 24.10 5.60
C ALA A 205 -10.25 23.65 4.36
N ILE A 206 -10.72 24.09 3.21
CA ILE A 206 -10.01 24.07 1.93
C ILE A 206 -9.88 25.52 1.50
N GLY A 207 -8.70 26.07 1.68
CA GLY A 207 -8.35 27.43 1.30
C GLY A 207 -7.32 27.43 0.18
N VAL A 208 -7.33 28.50 -0.62
CA VAL A 208 -6.35 28.70 -1.70
C VAL A 208 -5.57 29.95 -1.40
N GLY A 209 -4.24 29.80 -1.38
CA GLY A 209 -3.29 30.88 -1.17
C GLY A 209 -3.13 31.81 -2.38
N ALA A 210 -2.34 32.87 -2.19
CA ALA A 210 -1.90 33.74 -3.27
C ALA A 210 -0.98 33.01 -4.23
N GLY A 211 -0.95 33.41 -5.49
CA GLY A 211 -0.06 32.86 -6.50
C GLY A 211 1.01 33.87 -6.89
N ASN A 212 2.27 33.48 -6.90
CA ASN A 212 3.37 34.27 -7.44
C ASN A 212 4.07 33.49 -8.55
N THR A 213 3.35 33.21 -9.60
CA THR A 213 3.74 32.28 -10.67
C THR A 213 4.97 32.74 -11.45
N PRO A 214 6.13 32.06 -11.37
CA PRO A 214 7.27 32.29 -12.23
C PRO A 214 7.12 31.54 -13.55
N VAL A 215 7.68 32.10 -14.61
CA VAL A 215 7.78 31.49 -15.94
C VAL A 215 9.22 31.50 -16.38
N ILE A 216 9.78 30.35 -16.70
CA ILE A 216 11.08 30.25 -17.34
C ILE A 216 10.89 30.10 -18.85
N ILE A 217 11.63 30.90 -19.62
CA ILE A 217 11.78 30.73 -21.05
C ILE A 217 13.25 30.38 -21.31
N ASP A 218 13.50 29.10 -21.55
CA ASP A 218 14.84 28.60 -21.76
C ASP A 218 15.35 28.84 -23.20
N ASP A 219 16.60 28.50 -23.46
CA ASP A 219 17.24 28.69 -24.74
C ASP A 219 16.74 27.79 -25.87
N THR A 220 16.02 26.74 -25.54
CA THR A 220 15.43 25.80 -26.50
C THR A 220 13.94 26.09 -26.79
N ALA A 221 13.34 27.01 -26.04
CA ALA A 221 11.93 27.32 -26.15
C ALA A 221 11.51 27.88 -27.52
N ASN A 222 10.31 27.51 -27.94
CA ASN A 222 9.64 28.21 -29.06
C ASN A 222 9.21 29.62 -28.62
N ILE A 223 10.04 30.62 -28.94
CA ILE A 223 9.87 32.00 -28.46
C ILE A 223 8.50 32.57 -28.81
N LYS A 224 8.02 32.35 -30.05
CA LYS A 224 6.73 32.90 -30.50
C LYS A 224 5.57 32.30 -29.73
N MET A 225 5.61 31.00 -29.48
CA MET A 225 4.60 30.31 -28.67
C MET A 225 4.66 30.75 -27.18
N ALA A 226 5.86 30.82 -26.63
CA ALA A 226 6.05 31.20 -25.21
C ALA A 226 5.53 32.61 -24.96
N VAL A 227 5.95 33.58 -25.77
CA VAL A 227 5.53 34.99 -25.65
C VAL A 227 4.02 35.15 -25.89
N SER A 228 3.46 34.50 -26.91
CA SER A 228 2.01 34.51 -27.13
C SER A 228 1.21 33.94 -25.98
N SER A 229 1.66 32.83 -25.43
CA SER A 229 1.01 32.18 -24.29
C SER A 229 1.07 33.05 -23.03
N VAL A 230 2.23 33.63 -22.72
CA VAL A 230 2.38 34.55 -21.59
C VAL A 230 1.50 35.78 -21.74
N ILE A 231 1.45 36.38 -22.96
CA ILE A 231 0.58 37.56 -23.20
C ILE A 231 -0.89 37.18 -23.03
N MET A 232 -1.33 36.11 -23.69
CA MET A 232 -2.72 35.63 -23.57
C MET A 232 -3.12 35.37 -22.11
N SER A 233 -2.27 34.73 -21.38
CA SER A 233 -2.52 34.39 -19.95
C SER A 233 -2.50 35.62 -19.04
N LYS A 234 -1.50 36.49 -19.21
CA LYS A 234 -1.32 37.70 -18.38
C LYS A 234 -2.35 38.77 -18.62
N THR A 235 -2.86 38.91 -19.85
CA THR A 235 -3.91 39.87 -20.18
C THR A 235 -5.30 39.33 -19.90
N PHE A 236 -5.47 38.02 -19.72
CA PHE A 236 -6.77 37.43 -19.46
C PHE A 236 -7.37 38.01 -18.18
N ASP A 237 -8.52 38.62 -18.31
CA ASP A 237 -9.23 39.38 -17.28
C ASP A 237 -8.32 40.38 -16.55
N ASN A 238 -7.40 41.01 -17.24
CA ASN A 238 -6.36 41.89 -16.71
C ASN A 238 -5.50 41.27 -15.59
N GLY A 239 -5.21 40.00 -15.71
CA GLY A 239 -4.28 39.30 -14.81
C GLY A 239 -4.80 39.03 -13.40
N VAL A 240 -6.11 39.03 -13.17
CA VAL A 240 -6.70 38.75 -11.83
C VAL A 240 -6.82 37.28 -11.47
N ILE A 241 -6.46 36.35 -12.35
CA ILE A 241 -6.38 34.93 -11.96
C ILE A 241 -5.14 34.74 -11.12
N CYS A 242 -5.28 34.06 -9.98
CA CYS A 242 -4.17 33.78 -9.05
C CYS A 242 -3.03 32.95 -9.68
N ALA A 243 -3.32 32.17 -10.72
CA ALA A 243 -2.32 31.45 -11.50
C ALA A 243 -1.66 32.30 -12.61
N SER A 244 -2.07 33.55 -12.79
CA SER A 244 -1.48 34.44 -13.83
C SER A 244 0.00 34.65 -13.56
N GLU A 245 0.78 34.68 -14.62
CA GLU A 245 2.22 34.91 -14.59
C GLU A 245 2.56 36.21 -13.85
N GLN A 246 3.47 36.14 -12.89
CA GLN A 246 3.93 37.31 -12.14
C GLN A 246 5.34 37.73 -12.55
N ALA A 247 6.15 36.77 -12.99
CA ALA A 247 7.52 37.01 -13.43
C ALA A 247 7.88 36.10 -14.60
N ILE A 248 8.68 36.64 -15.52
CA ILE A 248 9.37 35.89 -16.58
C ILE A 248 10.86 35.89 -16.30
N ILE A 249 11.49 34.72 -16.43
CA ILE A 249 12.92 34.51 -16.25
C ILE A 249 13.43 33.98 -17.59
N ILE A 250 14.24 34.76 -18.27
CA ILE A 250 14.65 34.48 -19.64
C ILE A 250 16.12 34.13 -19.66
N CYS A 251 16.46 32.98 -20.24
CA CYS A 251 17.86 32.57 -20.42
C CYS A 251 18.57 33.56 -21.36
N LYS A 252 19.81 33.92 -21.05
CA LYS A 252 20.63 34.93 -21.69
C LYS A 252 20.69 34.75 -23.20
N GLN A 253 20.75 33.55 -23.69
CA GLN A 253 20.90 33.19 -25.10
C GLN A 253 19.72 33.69 -25.97
N VAL A 254 18.52 33.73 -25.39
CA VAL A 254 17.29 34.14 -26.10
C VAL A 254 16.71 35.47 -25.59
N TYR A 255 17.35 36.07 -24.60
CA TYR A 255 16.80 37.22 -23.87
C TYR A 255 16.36 38.37 -24.79
N GLU A 256 17.23 38.85 -25.68
CA GLU A 256 16.89 39.98 -26.54
C GLU A 256 15.80 39.61 -27.54
N LYS A 257 15.84 38.40 -28.12
CA LYS A 257 14.82 37.89 -29.03
C LYS A 257 13.45 37.81 -28.37
N VAL A 258 13.39 37.37 -27.14
CA VAL A 258 12.13 37.29 -26.37
C VAL A 258 11.58 38.69 -26.09
N LEU A 259 12.43 39.65 -25.71
CA LEU A 259 12.00 41.03 -25.46
C LEU A 259 11.52 41.71 -26.76
N GLU A 260 12.19 41.48 -27.87
CA GLU A 260 11.74 41.98 -29.22
C GLU A 260 10.37 41.41 -29.58
N GLU A 261 10.14 40.10 -29.36
CA GLU A 261 8.86 39.47 -29.61
C GLU A 261 7.75 40.02 -28.69
N PHE A 262 8.04 40.33 -27.43
CA PHE A 262 7.09 41.01 -26.53
C PHE A 262 6.75 42.41 -27.04
N LYS A 263 7.74 43.21 -27.48
CA LYS A 263 7.53 44.54 -28.06
C LYS A 263 6.67 44.46 -29.32
N LEU A 264 7.03 43.55 -30.24
CA LEU A 264 6.29 43.32 -31.47
C LEU A 264 4.80 43.06 -31.24
N ARG A 265 4.48 42.37 -30.12
CA ARG A 265 3.10 42.02 -29.77
C ARG A 265 2.40 43.02 -28.87
N GLY A 266 2.94 44.26 -28.72
CA GLY A 266 2.29 45.34 -28.00
C GLY A 266 2.55 45.37 -26.48
N CYS A 267 3.64 44.78 -26.01
CA CYS A 267 4.08 44.99 -24.64
C CYS A 267 5.06 46.15 -24.53
N TYR A 268 4.98 46.91 -23.47
CA TYR A 268 5.84 48.05 -23.19
C TYR A 268 6.90 47.70 -22.14
N ILE A 269 8.18 47.91 -22.44
CA ILE A 269 9.30 47.63 -21.54
C ILE A 269 9.74 48.96 -20.92
N LEU A 270 9.60 49.05 -19.59
CA LEU A 270 9.90 50.28 -18.87
C LEU A 270 11.40 50.51 -18.73
N ASP A 271 11.80 51.79 -18.74
CA ASP A 271 13.11 52.21 -18.29
C ASP A 271 13.19 52.34 -16.76
N GLU A 272 14.38 52.68 -16.20
CA GLU A 272 14.59 52.74 -14.73
C GLU A 272 13.80 53.89 -14.06
N LYS A 273 13.54 55.00 -14.80
CA LYS A 273 12.74 56.12 -14.26
C LYS A 273 11.25 55.75 -14.20
N GLU A 274 10.77 55.15 -15.29
CA GLU A 274 9.40 54.66 -15.43
C GLU A 274 9.14 53.55 -14.41
N LYS A 275 10.10 52.63 -14.21
CA LYS A 275 10.06 51.60 -13.14
C LYS A 275 9.87 52.20 -11.76
N ALA A 276 10.66 53.25 -11.44
CA ALA A 276 10.57 53.91 -10.13
C ALA A 276 9.22 54.62 -9.91
N ALA A 277 8.65 55.20 -10.98
CA ALA A 277 7.31 55.81 -10.92
C ALA A 277 6.23 54.75 -10.73
N LEU A 278 6.28 53.65 -11.47
CA LEU A 278 5.32 52.55 -11.37
C LEU A 278 5.38 51.84 -10.01
N ALA A 279 6.57 51.68 -9.42
CA ALA A 279 6.74 51.06 -8.12
C ALA A 279 5.94 51.76 -7.01
N LYS A 280 5.87 53.10 -7.02
CA LYS A 280 5.09 53.90 -6.07
C LYS A 280 3.59 53.67 -6.18
N ILE A 281 3.12 53.25 -7.35
CA ILE A 281 1.70 52.95 -7.57
C ILE A 281 1.38 51.50 -7.22
N VAL A 282 2.30 50.55 -7.48
CA VAL A 282 2.10 49.13 -7.22
C VAL A 282 2.06 48.83 -5.72
N MET A 283 3.04 49.33 -4.97
CA MET A 283 3.12 49.17 -3.51
C MET A 283 3.53 50.52 -2.89
N PRO A 284 2.58 51.42 -2.60
CA PRO A 284 2.85 52.76 -2.10
C PRO A 284 3.60 52.77 -0.77
N ASP A 285 3.36 51.78 0.11
CA ASP A 285 4.03 51.57 1.38
C ASP A 285 5.19 50.57 1.32
N GLY A 286 5.48 50.04 0.14
CA GLY A 286 6.50 49.00 -0.08
C GLY A 286 6.12 47.62 0.48
N ILE A 287 4.94 47.44 1.02
CA ILE A 287 4.50 46.21 1.70
C ILE A 287 3.20 45.64 1.10
N LYS A 288 2.21 46.50 0.89
CA LYS A 288 0.87 46.06 0.47
C LYS A 288 0.59 46.45 -0.97
N LEU A 289 0.05 45.46 -1.72
CA LEU A 289 -0.45 45.72 -3.05
C LEU A 289 -1.56 46.76 -3.05
N ASN A 290 -1.45 47.77 -3.90
CA ASN A 290 -2.48 48.76 -4.12
C ASN A 290 -3.70 48.14 -4.79
N SER A 291 -4.80 48.05 -4.08
CA SER A 291 -6.03 47.45 -4.59
C SER A 291 -6.63 48.20 -5.80
N ALA A 292 -6.22 49.46 -6.05
CA ALA A 292 -6.71 50.27 -7.16
C ALA A 292 -6.17 49.81 -8.54
N ILE A 293 -5.02 49.09 -8.58
CA ILE A 293 -4.46 48.56 -9.81
C ILE A 293 -4.98 47.17 -10.16
N VAL A 294 -5.60 46.50 -9.21
CA VAL A 294 -6.06 45.11 -9.40
C VAL A 294 -7.12 45.03 -10.48
N GLY A 295 -6.84 44.22 -11.51
CA GLY A 295 -7.75 44.07 -12.66
C GLY A 295 -7.90 45.26 -13.57
N GLN A 296 -7.01 46.25 -13.46
CA GLN A 296 -7.00 47.40 -14.39
C GLN A 296 -6.13 47.08 -15.63
N SER A 297 -6.42 47.74 -16.77
CA SER A 297 -5.59 47.59 -17.99
C SER A 297 -4.19 48.17 -17.78
N ALA A 298 -3.21 47.66 -18.54
CA ALA A 298 -1.84 48.19 -18.54
C ALA A 298 -1.78 49.71 -18.82
N TYR A 299 -2.57 50.17 -19.75
CA TYR A 299 -2.67 51.61 -20.09
C TYR A 299 -3.17 52.44 -18.90
N LYS A 300 -4.24 52.01 -18.23
CA LYS A 300 -4.77 52.74 -17.08
C LYS A 300 -3.77 52.78 -15.91
N ILE A 301 -3.07 51.68 -15.65
CA ILE A 301 -2.05 51.63 -14.60
C ILE A 301 -0.88 52.58 -14.97
N ALA A 302 -0.45 52.57 -16.23
CA ALA A 302 0.57 53.52 -16.70
C ALA A 302 0.14 54.97 -16.51
N GLN A 303 -1.10 55.31 -16.82
CA GLN A 303 -1.65 56.67 -16.57
C GLN A 303 -1.63 57.01 -15.06
N MET A 304 -2.00 56.10 -14.20
CA MET A 304 -1.93 56.30 -12.73
C MET A 304 -0.49 56.56 -12.25
N ALA A 305 0.49 55.99 -12.94
CA ALA A 305 1.91 56.22 -12.65
C ALA A 305 2.51 57.43 -13.37
N GLY A 306 1.69 58.18 -14.15
CA GLY A 306 2.15 59.32 -14.94
C GLY A 306 3.01 58.95 -16.15
N LEU A 307 2.91 57.72 -16.64
CA LEU A 307 3.70 57.20 -17.76
C LEU A 307 2.95 57.42 -19.11
N GLN A 308 3.73 57.68 -20.13
CA GLN A 308 3.24 57.81 -21.50
C GLN A 308 3.48 56.50 -22.26
N VAL A 309 2.44 55.71 -22.43
CA VAL A 309 2.50 54.43 -23.19
C VAL A 309 1.42 54.40 -24.26
N PRO A 310 1.58 53.62 -25.34
CA PRO A 310 0.51 53.43 -26.35
C PRO A 310 -0.79 52.95 -25.70
N GLN A 311 -1.93 53.41 -26.21
CA GLN A 311 -3.25 53.07 -25.65
C GLN A 311 -3.56 51.56 -25.70
N ASP A 312 -3.01 50.86 -26.68
CA ASP A 312 -3.16 49.42 -26.94
C ASP A 312 -2.11 48.58 -26.21
N THR A 313 -1.33 49.18 -25.28
CA THR A 313 -0.34 48.48 -24.48
C THR A 313 -0.99 47.34 -23.68
N LYS A 314 -0.48 46.12 -23.92
CA LYS A 314 -1.03 44.89 -23.31
C LYS A 314 -0.45 44.57 -21.91
N ILE A 315 0.86 44.71 -21.79
CA ILE A 315 1.60 44.37 -20.54
C ILE A 315 2.68 45.44 -20.34
N LEU A 316 2.86 45.84 -19.07
CA LEU A 316 4.00 46.62 -18.63
C LEU A 316 5.09 45.67 -18.13
N ILE A 317 6.22 45.59 -18.83
CA ILE A 317 7.34 44.71 -18.48
C ILE A 317 8.40 45.52 -17.73
N VAL A 318 8.77 45.05 -16.55
CA VAL A 318 9.71 45.68 -15.64
C VAL A 318 10.96 44.82 -15.49
N LYS A 319 12.11 45.33 -15.89
CA LYS A 319 13.40 44.64 -15.69
C LYS A 319 13.77 44.63 -14.21
N CYS A 320 13.99 43.43 -13.64
CA CYS A 320 14.34 43.20 -12.26
C CYS A 320 15.70 42.49 -12.20
N ARG A 321 16.47 42.76 -11.14
CA ARG A 321 17.78 42.14 -10.92
C ARG A 321 17.77 41.10 -9.79
N GLU A 322 17.00 41.36 -8.76
CA GLU A 322 16.96 40.56 -7.53
C GLU A 322 15.52 40.18 -7.17
N VAL A 323 15.35 39.05 -6.48
CA VAL A 323 14.08 38.63 -5.90
C VAL A 323 14.08 38.99 -4.43
N GLY A 324 13.02 39.58 -3.92
CA GLY A 324 12.83 39.81 -2.50
C GLY A 324 12.40 41.22 -2.11
N GLY A 325 12.42 41.49 -0.81
CA GLY A 325 11.70 42.54 -0.13
C GLY A 325 11.84 43.99 -0.57
N ARG A 326 12.90 44.36 -1.30
CA ARG A 326 13.06 45.73 -1.87
C ARG A 326 12.57 45.85 -3.31
N GLU A 327 12.41 44.71 -4.02
CA GLU A 327 11.90 44.68 -5.37
C GLU A 327 10.40 44.40 -5.35
N VAL A 328 9.60 45.44 -5.35
CA VAL A 328 8.12 45.39 -5.27
C VAL A 328 7.51 44.57 -6.41
N PHE A 329 8.17 44.45 -7.55
CA PHE A 329 7.71 43.66 -8.70
C PHE A 329 7.94 42.16 -8.55
N SER A 330 8.69 41.71 -7.51
CA SER A 330 8.82 40.29 -7.17
C SER A 330 7.54 39.67 -6.61
N HIS A 331 6.60 40.48 -6.15
CA HIS A 331 5.37 40.05 -5.50
C HIS A 331 4.21 39.86 -6.49
N GLU A 332 3.11 39.24 -6.05
CA GLU A 332 1.88 39.12 -6.79
C GLU A 332 1.27 40.51 -7.07
N LYS A 333 0.82 40.74 -8.29
CA LYS A 333 0.34 42.09 -8.75
C LYS A 333 -1.10 42.10 -9.20
N LEU A 334 -1.69 40.92 -9.53
CA LEU A 334 -3.06 40.75 -10.01
C LEU A 334 -3.48 41.81 -11.09
N SER A 335 -2.55 42.12 -12.01
CA SER A 335 -2.67 43.15 -13.01
C SER A 335 -1.67 42.85 -14.16
N PRO A 336 -1.82 43.44 -15.34
CA PRO A 336 -0.94 43.19 -16.48
C PRO A 336 0.45 43.88 -16.34
N ILE A 337 1.09 43.65 -15.20
CA ILE A 337 2.48 44.03 -14.92
C ILE A 337 3.29 42.75 -14.79
N LEU A 338 4.44 42.66 -15.45
CA LEU A 338 5.27 41.46 -15.51
C LEU A 338 6.73 41.80 -15.13
N ALA A 339 7.23 41.20 -14.06
CA ALA A 339 8.64 41.26 -13.71
C ALA A 339 9.46 40.46 -14.74
N CYS A 340 10.62 40.95 -15.16
CA CYS A 340 11.48 40.28 -16.12
C CYS A 340 12.89 40.17 -15.60
N TYR A 341 13.34 38.92 -15.42
CA TYR A 341 14.68 38.57 -14.97
C TYR A 341 15.51 38.00 -16.15
N LYS A 342 16.79 38.35 -16.20
CA LYS A 342 17.77 37.75 -17.11
C LYS A 342 18.58 36.70 -16.34
N SER A 343 18.69 35.53 -16.90
CA SER A 343 19.47 34.45 -16.28
C SER A 343 20.62 33.98 -17.17
N ASP A 344 21.80 33.82 -16.63
CA ASP A 344 22.97 33.35 -17.36
C ASP A 344 22.90 31.88 -17.74
N THR A 345 22.25 31.05 -16.91
CA THR A 345 22.11 29.60 -17.12
C THR A 345 20.71 29.15 -16.73
N PHE A 346 20.28 27.99 -17.25
CA PHE A 346 19.01 27.38 -16.87
C PHE A 346 18.94 27.11 -15.35
N LYS A 347 20.00 26.58 -14.73
CA LYS A 347 20.06 26.34 -13.29
C LYS A 347 19.88 27.62 -12.45
N HIS A 348 20.42 28.74 -12.94
CA HIS A 348 20.21 30.04 -12.29
C HIS A 348 18.76 30.54 -12.49
N ALA A 349 18.17 30.27 -13.66
CA ALA A 349 16.74 30.57 -13.89
C ALA A 349 15.84 29.80 -12.92
N VAL A 350 16.13 28.52 -12.70
CA VAL A 350 15.40 27.68 -11.74
C VAL A 350 15.52 28.25 -10.32
N LYS A 351 16.71 28.60 -9.85
CA LYS A 351 16.90 29.23 -8.52
C LYS A 351 16.14 30.55 -8.36
N THR A 352 16.08 31.35 -9.42
CA THR A 352 15.28 32.58 -9.41
C THR A 352 13.78 32.28 -9.32
N ALA A 353 13.32 31.22 -10.01
CA ALA A 353 11.93 30.78 -9.94
C ALA A 353 11.58 30.22 -8.55
N GLU A 354 12.47 29.43 -7.94
CA GLU A 354 12.34 28.96 -6.55
C GLU A 354 12.17 30.14 -5.58
N ALA A 355 13.05 31.12 -5.66
CA ALA A 355 12.98 32.30 -4.80
C ALA A 355 11.66 33.09 -4.97
N LEU A 356 11.11 33.19 -6.19
CA LEU A 356 9.81 33.82 -6.45
C LEU A 356 8.65 33.02 -5.86
N VAL A 357 8.71 31.68 -5.94
CA VAL A 357 7.72 30.78 -5.35
C VAL A 357 7.75 30.90 -3.82
N GLU A 358 8.92 30.87 -3.20
CA GLU A 358 9.07 31.00 -1.75
C GLU A 358 8.61 32.36 -1.22
N LEU A 359 8.82 33.44 -2.00
CA LEU A 359 8.43 34.78 -1.59
C LEU A 359 6.91 34.96 -1.41
N GLY A 360 6.06 34.22 -2.15
CA GLY A 360 4.61 34.40 -2.01
C GLY A 360 3.74 33.48 -2.86
N GLY A 361 4.33 32.48 -3.52
CA GLY A 361 3.60 31.58 -4.41
C GLY A 361 3.71 30.10 -4.07
N ALA A 362 4.19 29.79 -2.87
CA ALA A 362 4.43 28.40 -2.47
C ALA A 362 3.17 27.53 -2.65
N GLY A 363 3.35 26.40 -3.32
CA GLY A 363 2.30 25.43 -3.59
C GLY A 363 1.39 25.78 -4.77
N HIS A 364 1.48 26.97 -5.37
CA HIS A 364 0.51 27.40 -6.39
C HIS A 364 0.84 26.85 -7.79
N THR A 365 1.58 27.56 -8.61
CA THR A 365 1.81 27.24 -10.03
C THR A 365 3.17 27.75 -10.50
N SER A 366 3.82 27.00 -11.37
CA SER A 366 5.06 27.39 -12.06
C SER A 366 5.02 26.94 -13.52
N VAL A 367 5.72 27.64 -14.42
CA VAL A 367 5.69 27.38 -15.87
C VAL A 367 7.10 27.32 -16.44
N LEU A 368 7.31 26.37 -17.33
CA LEU A 368 8.53 26.24 -18.13
C LEU A 368 8.16 26.19 -19.63
N TYR A 369 8.79 27.03 -20.43
CA TYR A 369 8.83 26.90 -21.86
C TYR A 369 10.20 26.38 -22.29
N THR A 370 10.20 25.22 -22.94
CA THR A 370 11.38 24.50 -23.40
C THR A 370 11.02 23.63 -24.60
N GLU A 371 11.99 23.03 -25.27
CA GLU A 371 11.70 21.98 -26.24
C GLU A 371 11.10 20.76 -25.55
N GLU A 372 10.06 20.15 -26.14
CA GLU A 372 9.34 18.99 -25.54
C GLU A 372 10.24 17.77 -25.27
N THR A 373 11.31 17.63 -26.05
CA THR A 373 12.30 16.57 -25.93
C THR A 373 13.37 16.83 -24.86
N ASN A 374 13.45 18.05 -24.32
CA ASN A 374 14.44 18.44 -23.32
C ASN A 374 14.06 17.94 -21.91
N LYS A 375 14.15 16.61 -21.74
CA LYS A 375 13.80 15.95 -20.49
C LYS A 375 14.64 16.42 -19.31
N GLU A 376 15.90 16.77 -19.53
CA GLU A 376 16.80 17.24 -18.47
C GLU A 376 16.28 18.53 -17.83
N HIS A 377 15.92 19.52 -18.62
CA HIS A 377 15.38 20.79 -18.10
C HIS A 377 14.02 20.60 -17.43
N ILE A 378 13.15 19.76 -18.00
CA ILE A 378 11.84 19.43 -17.44
C ILE A 378 12.03 18.77 -16.06
N GLU A 379 12.91 17.79 -15.94
CA GLU A 379 13.16 17.04 -14.70
C GLU A 379 13.79 17.90 -13.60
N ILE A 380 14.76 18.77 -13.98
CA ILE A 380 15.36 19.74 -13.05
C ILE A 380 14.29 20.69 -12.52
N PHE A 381 13.47 21.25 -13.42
CA PHE A 381 12.40 22.17 -13.04
C PHE A 381 11.34 21.53 -12.17
N GLU A 382 10.87 20.33 -12.53
CA GLU A 382 9.89 19.54 -11.77
C GLU A 382 10.37 19.28 -10.33
N LYS A 383 11.62 18.87 -10.18
CA LYS A 383 12.20 18.55 -8.85
C LYS A 383 12.40 19.78 -7.96
N SER A 384 12.63 20.94 -8.59
CA SER A 384 12.92 22.17 -7.87
C SER A 384 11.69 22.97 -7.46
N MET A 385 10.57 22.85 -8.20
CA MET A 385 9.41 23.70 -7.96
C MET A 385 8.49 23.16 -6.86
N HIS A 386 8.42 23.85 -5.75
CA HIS A 386 7.45 23.59 -4.68
C HIS A 386 6.07 24.15 -5.02
N THR A 387 5.48 23.64 -6.12
CA THR A 387 4.16 24.06 -6.62
C THR A 387 3.29 22.85 -6.96
N GLY A 388 1.99 22.94 -6.70
CA GLY A 388 1.03 21.88 -7.01
C GLY A 388 0.75 21.70 -8.51
N ARG A 389 1.14 22.68 -9.33
CA ARG A 389 1.03 22.64 -10.79
C ARG A 389 2.32 23.12 -11.42
N VAL A 390 3.00 22.21 -12.07
CA VAL A 390 4.17 22.47 -12.92
C VAL A 390 3.69 22.35 -14.35
N LEU A 391 3.68 23.45 -15.08
CA LEU A 391 3.12 23.54 -16.41
C LEU A 391 4.24 23.65 -17.46
N ILE A 392 4.18 22.83 -18.49
CA ILE A 392 5.15 22.81 -19.57
C ILE A 392 4.50 23.30 -20.86
N ASN A 393 5.07 24.32 -21.50
CA ASN A 393 4.66 24.84 -22.80
C ASN A 393 3.18 25.25 -22.89
N MET A 394 2.60 25.78 -21.83
CA MET A 394 1.21 26.23 -21.82
C MET A 394 1.02 27.54 -21.03
N PRO A 395 0.02 28.34 -21.33
CA PRO A 395 -0.30 29.57 -20.61
C PRO A 395 -0.76 29.23 -19.17
N SER A 396 -0.27 29.99 -18.20
CA SER A 396 -0.50 29.64 -16.80
C SER A 396 -1.97 29.77 -16.37
N SER A 397 -2.63 30.88 -16.69
CA SER A 397 -4.00 31.12 -16.24
C SER A 397 -4.98 30.04 -16.70
N GLN A 398 -4.90 29.66 -17.97
CA GLN A 398 -5.77 28.65 -18.58
C GLN A 398 -5.26 27.22 -18.32
N GLY A 399 -3.96 27.01 -18.24
CA GLY A 399 -3.36 25.70 -17.98
C GLY A 399 -3.62 25.22 -16.55
N ALA A 400 -3.46 26.11 -15.58
CA ALA A 400 -3.61 25.76 -14.16
C ALA A 400 -5.04 25.38 -13.77
N ILE A 401 -6.06 25.97 -14.39
CA ILE A 401 -7.46 25.66 -14.08
C ILE A 401 -7.89 24.27 -14.58
N GLY A 402 -7.10 23.63 -15.44
CA GLY A 402 -7.33 22.27 -15.93
C GLY A 402 -8.29 22.18 -17.11
N ASP A 403 -8.28 21.01 -17.78
CA ASP A 403 -9.17 20.62 -18.89
C ASP A 403 -9.20 21.57 -20.13
N VAL A 404 -8.28 22.53 -20.21
CA VAL A 404 -8.15 23.39 -21.39
C VAL A 404 -6.95 22.97 -22.25
N TYR A 405 -5.77 22.87 -21.66
CA TYR A 405 -4.52 22.46 -22.32
C TYR A 405 -4.08 21.05 -21.92
N ASN A 406 -4.56 20.52 -20.79
CA ASN A 406 -4.33 19.15 -20.36
C ASN A 406 -5.62 18.56 -19.80
N PHE A 407 -6.18 17.58 -20.51
CA PHE A 407 -7.48 16.96 -20.20
C PHE A 407 -7.44 16.00 -19.00
N LYS A 408 -6.26 15.70 -18.44
CA LYS A 408 -6.11 14.92 -17.20
C LYS A 408 -6.05 15.79 -15.95
N LEU A 409 -5.70 17.06 -16.12
CA LEU A 409 -5.76 18.01 -15.01
C LEU A 409 -7.22 18.42 -14.80
N ALA A 410 -7.80 18.06 -13.66
CA ALA A 410 -9.22 18.32 -13.37
C ALA A 410 -9.57 19.81 -13.40
N PRO A 411 -10.67 20.20 -14.03
CA PRO A 411 -11.08 21.60 -14.09
C PRO A 411 -11.49 22.12 -12.70
N SER A 412 -10.97 23.28 -12.33
CA SER A 412 -11.25 23.91 -11.04
C SER A 412 -11.01 25.42 -11.06
N LEU A 413 -11.77 26.12 -10.23
CA LEU A 413 -11.54 27.53 -9.89
C LEU A 413 -11.06 27.70 -8.43
N THR A 414 -10.64 26.60 -7.82
CA THR A 414 -10.03 26.56 -6.51
C THR A 414 -8.80 25.66 -6.57
N LEU A 415 -7.62 26.29 -6.60
CA LEU A 415 -6.34 25.66 -6.91
C LEU A 415 -5.57 25.39 -5.61
N GLY A 416 -5.67 24.20 -5.04
CA GLY A 416 -5.00 23.85 -3.79
C GLY A 416 -3.49 24.02 -3.85
N CYS A 417 -2.86 24.51 -2.79
CA CYS A 417 -1.43 24.76 -2.71
C CYS A 417 -0.65 23.78 -1.82
N GLY A 418 -1.33 22.78 -1.28
CA GLY A 418 -0.71 21.75 -0.43
C GLY A 418 -0.04 22.33 0.81
N SER A 419 0.75 21.49 1.47
CA SER A 419 1.50 21.90 2.66
C SER A 419 2.53 23.00 2.36
N TRP A 420 3.03 23.09 1.14
CA TRP A 420 3.92 24.18 0.70
C TRP A 420 3.28 25.56 0.86
N GLY A 421 1.99 25.67 0.55
CA GLY A 421 1.22 26.90 0.71
C GLY A 421 0.36 26.94 1.98
N GLY A 422 0.61 26.07 2.95
CA GLY A 422 -0.19 25.97 4.17
C GLY A 422 -1.63 25.54 3.94
N ASN A 423 -1.90 24.75 2.89
CA ASN A 423 -3.22 24.27 2.52
C ASN A 423 -3.39 22.76 2.77
N SER A 424 -4.64 22.32 2.95
CA SER A 424 -5.00 20.92 3.18
C SER A 424 -4.93 20.06 1.92
N VAL A 425 -4.97 20.65 0.72
CA VAL A 425 -5.04 19.98 -0.57
C VAL A 425 -4.05 20.61 -1.54
N SER A 426 -3.30 19.81 -2.29
CA SER A 426 -2.31 20.27 -3.29
C SER A 426 -2.83 20.28 -4.73
N GLU A 427 -3.96 19.66 -5.00
CA GLU A 427 -4.53 19.50 -6.32
C GLU A 427 -5.70 20.45 -6.60
N ASN A 428 -6.20 20.42 -7.83
CA ASN A 428 -7.39 21.14 -8.23
C ASN A 428 -8.62 20.59 -7.48
N ILE A 429 -9.35 21.46 -6.79
CA ILE A 429 -10.50 21.07 -5.99
C ILE A 429 -11.66 20.65 -6.87
N GLY A 430 -12.24 19.49 -6.60
CA GLY A 430 -13.37 18.91 -7.29
C GLY A 430 -14.32 18.14 -6.36
N VAL A 431 -15.25 17.41 -6.93
CA VAL A 431 -16.32 16.69 -6.18
C VAL A 431 -15.79 15.75 -5.11
N LYS A 432 -14.65 15.09 -5.35
CA LYS A 432 -14.06 14.15 -4.36
C LYS A 432 -13.71 14.80 -3.02
N HIS A 433 -13.39 16.10 -3.04
CA HIS A 433 -13.03 16.86 -1.84
C HIS A 433 -14.25 17.30 -1.02
N LEU A 434 -15.45 17.15 -1.57
CA LEU A 434 -16.71 17.52 -0.97
C LEU A 434 -17.58 16.31 -0.61
N LEU A 435 -16.96 15.16 -0.44
CA LEU A 435 -17.58 13.89 -0.07
C LEU A 435 -16.90 13.29 1.15
N ASN A 436 -17.70 12.71 2.03
CA ASN A 436 -17.23 11.71 2.98
C ASN A 436 -17.34 10.33 2.34
N ILE A 437 -16.26 9.54 2.40
CA ILE A 437 -16.26 8.19 1.87
C ILE A 437 -16.27 7.19 3.03
N LYS A 438 -17.36 6.40 3.09
CA LYS A 438 -17.46 5.28 4.01
C LYS A 438 -16.88 4.03 3.36
N ALA A 439 -15.95 3.37 4.05
CA ALA A 439 -15.53 2.03 3.69
C ALA A 439 -16.49 1.01 4.32
N VAL A 440 -17.12 0.20 3.49
CA VAL A 440 -17.92 -0.95 3.93
C VAL A 440 -17.10 -2.19 3.62
N ALA A 441 -16.64 -2.86 4.66
CA ALA A 441 -15.81 -4.04 4.53
C ALA A 441 -16.52 -5.25 5.13
N GLN A 442 -16.74 -6.27 4.32
CA GLN A 442 -17.24 -7.58 4.76
C GLN A 442 -16.07 -8.48 5.10
N ARG A 443 -16.26 -9.35 6.09
CA ARG A 443 -15.24 -10.35 6.41
C ARG A 443 -14.98 -11.24 5.21
N ARG A 444 -13.72 -11.33 4.80
CA ARG A 444 -13.22 -12.28 3.79
C ARG A 444 -12.01 -13.00 4.36
N GLU A 445 -11.90 -14.26 4.00
CA GLU A 445 -10.68 -15.02 4.24
C GLU A 445 -9.64 -14.62 3.19
N ASN A 446 -8.37 -14.70 3.57
CA ASN A 446 -7.30 -14.50 2.61
C ASN A 446 -7.35 -15.58 1.52
N MET A 447 -6.96 -15.24 0.31
CA MET A 447 -6.78 -16.22 -0.76
C MET A 447 -5.72 -17.23 -0.33
N LEU A 448 -6.05 -18.51 -0.39
CA LEU A 448 -5.17 -19.62 -0.09
C LEU A 448 -4.68 -20.24 -1.40
N TRP A 449 -3.63 -21.01 -1.29
CA TRP A 449 -3.03 -21.75 -2.41
C TRP A 449 -2.67 -23.17 -1.97
N TYR A 450 -2.40 -24.02 -2.93
CA TYR A 450 -1.84 -25.34 -2.72
C TYR A 450 -0.59 -25.48 -3.57
N ARG A 451 0.59 -25.63 -2.94
CA ARG A 451 1.90 -25.70 -3.58
C ARG A 451 2.66 -26.92 -3.11
N VAL A 452 3.18 -27.68 -4.07
CA VAL A 452 4.01 -28.88 -3.90
C VAL A 452 5.05 -28.89 -5.01
N PRO A 453 6.07 -29.76 -4.98
CA PRO A 453 6.99 -29.95 -6.09
C PRO A 453 6.26 -30.15 -7.41
N LYS A 454 6.86 -29.66 -8.50
CA LYS A 454 6.30 -29.84 -9.86
C LYS A 454 6.11 -31.30 -10.23
N LYS A 455 6.98 -32.19 -9.69
CA LYS A 455 6.97 -33.63 -9.93
C LYS A 455 7.30 -34.40 -8.64
N ILE A 456 6.55 -35.45 -8.37
CA ILE A 456 6.80 -36.38 -7.27
C ILE A 456 6.79 -37.78 -7.86
N TYR A 457 7.97 -38.43 -7.93
CA TYR A 457 8.12 -39.82 -8.33
C TYR A 457 8.10 -40.70 -7.11
N PHE A 458 7.32 -41.77 -7.13
CA PHE A 458 7.17 -42.66 -5.98
C PHE A 458 7.01 -44.11 -6.47
N LYS A 459 7.30 -45.06 -5.65
CA LYS A 459 7.44 -46.51 -5.81
C LYS A 459 8.89 -46.94 -6.01
N ARG A 460 9.11 -48.17 -5.81
CA ARG A 460 10.38 -48.86 -6.02
C ARG A 460 10.85 -48.65 -7.47
N GLY A 461 12.09 -48.21 -7.63
CA GLY A 461 12.65 -47.83 -8.93
C GLY A 461 12.33 -46.41 -9.39
N ALA A 462 11.73 -45.58 -8.53
CA ALA A 462 11.46 -44.19 -8.84
C ALA A 462 12.73 -43.37 -9.11
N LEU A 463 13.87 -43.78 -8.57
CA LEU A 463 15.15 -43.14 -8.79
C LEU A 463 15.51 -43.12 -10.30
N GLU A 464 15.44 -44.26 -10.97
CA GLU A 464 15.77 -44.34 -12.40
C GLU A 464 14.87 -43.49 -13.26
N VAL A 465 13.57 -43.52 -12.99
CA VAL A 465 12.59 -42.74 -13.75
C VAL A 465 12.82 -41.24 -13.53
N GLY A 466 13.00 -40.80 -12.26
CA GLY A 466 13.23 -39.41 -11.93
C GLY A 466 14.51 -38.84 -12.54
N ILE A 467 15.64 -39.56 -12.42
CA ILE A 467 16.91 -39.12 -13.00
C ILE A 467 16.86 -39.11 -14.54
N SER A 468 16.16 -40.05 -15.15
CA SER A 468 16.02 -40.08 -16.62
C SER A 468 15.39 -38.80 -17.21
N GLU A 469 14.55 -38.13 -16.45
CA GLU A 469 13.95 -36.83 -16.84
C GLU A 469 14.92 -35.65 -16.77
N LEU A 470 16.07 -35.83 -16.14
CA LEU A 470 17.10 -34.79 -15.94
C LEU A 470 18.29 -34.93 -16.91
N LYS A 471 18.14 -35.74 -17.95
CA LYS A 471 19.20 -36.02 -18.95
C LYS A 471 19.73 -34.79 -19.71
N ASP A 472 19.02 -33.67 -19.64
CA ASP A 472 19.47 -32.36 -20.17
C ASP A 472 20.45 -31.65 -19.24
N LYS A 473 20.51 -32.04 -17.97
CA LYS A 473 21.43 -31.51 -16.97
C LYS A 473 22.83 -32.06 -17.15
N LYS A 474 23.85 -31.33 -16.73
CA LYS A 474 25.24 -31.69 -16.96
C LYS A 474 26.06 -31.90 -15.68
N ARG A 475 25.75 -31.18 -14.63
CA ARG A 475 26.55 -31.16 -13.39
C ARG A 475 25.65 -31.19 -12.16
N ALA A 476 25.65 -32.33 -11.50
CA ALA A 476 24.88 -32.55 -10.27
C ALA A 476 25.77 -32.39 -9.03
N LEU A 477 25.38 -31.55 -8.08
CA LEU A 477 26.01 -31.52 -6.76
C LEU A 477 25.10 -32.27 -5.78
N ILE A 478 25.60 -33.41 -5.26
CA ILE A 478 24.90 -34.23 -4.28
C ILE A 478 25.25 -33.69 -2.89
N ILE A 479 24.24 -33.21 -2.15
CA ILE A 479 24.36 -32.75 -0.77
C ILE A 479 23.84 -33.86 0.16
N THR A 480 24.69 -34.33 1.07
CA THR A 480 24.41 -35.52 1.87
C THR A 480 25.22 -35.55 3.17
N ASP A 481 25.10 -36.63 3.93
CA ASP A 481 25.88 -36.90 5.13
C ASP A 481 26.71 -38.16 4.99
N LYS A 482 27.68 -38.36 5.91
CA LYS A 482 28.60 -39.54 5.88
C LYS A 482 27.88 -40.87 6.03
N ASN A 483 26.72 -40.92 6.66
CA ASN A 483 25.98 -42.15 6.79
C ASN A 483 25.43 -42.62 5.46
N MET A 484 24.99 -41.69 4.60
CA MET A 484 24.50 -42.03 3.25
C MET A 484 25.60 -42.58 2.34
N VAL A 485 26.81 -42.07 2.53
CA VAL A 485 27.99 -42.64 1.85
C VAL A 485 28.23 -44.08 2.34
N THR A 486 28.27 -44.30 3.65
CA THR A 486 28.49 -45.61 4.28
C THR A 486 27.40 -46.62 3.92
N CYS A 487 26.13 -46.19 3.87
CA CYS A 487 25.02 -47.04 3.46
C CYS A 487 25.01 -47.40 1.96
N GLY A 488 25.90 -46.79 1.13
CA GLY A 488 25.97 -47.04 -0.30
C GLY A 488 24.92 -46.27 -1.13
N TYR A 489 24.09 -45.41 -0.48
CA TYR A 489 23.04 -44.69 -1.20
C TYR A 489 23.62 -43.64 -2.17
N VAL A 490 24.72 -42.99 -1.80
CA VAL A 490 25.43 -42.05 -2.67
C VAL A 490 25.88 -42.80 -3.94
N LYS A 491 26.44 -44.02 -3.79
CA LYS A 491 26.85 -44.82 -4.93
C LYS A 491 25.67 -45.16 -5.84
N THR A 492 24.54 -45.56 -5.25
CA THR A 492 23.32 -45.86 -6.02
C THR A 492 22.87 -44.67 -6.88
N VAL A 493 22.88 -43.44 -6.31
CA VAL A 493 22.50 -42.21 -7.02
C VAL A 493 23.58 -41.85 -8.06
N SER A 494 24.86 -41.94 -7.74
CA SER A 494 25.96 -41.61 -8.68
C SER A 494 26.02 -42.55 -9.87
N ASP A 495 25.85 -43.87 -9.66
CA ASP A 495 25.77 -44.84 -10.73
C ASP A 495 24.61 -44.52 -11.70
N MET A 496 23.50 -44.00 -11.18
CA MET A 496 22.37 -43.58 -12.00
C MET A 496 22.68 -42.29 -12.79
N LEU A 497 23.38 -41.31 -12.18
CA LEU A 497 23.80 -40.09 -12.86
C LEU A 497 24.78 -40.42 -14.01
N GLU A 498 25.75 -41.33 -13.77
CA GLU A 498 26.68 -41.80 -14.80
C GLU A 498 25.96 -42.45 -15.97
N LYS A 499 24.96 -43.31 -15.67
CA LYS A 499 24.12 -43.94 -16.70
C LYS A 499 23.47 -42.94 -17.66
N PHE A 500 23.12 -41.74 -17.16
CA PHE A 500 22.52 -40.66 -17.96
C PHE A 500 23.52 -39.57 -18.39
N ASN A 501 24.85 -39.81 -18.25
CA ASN A 501 25.94 -38.91 -18.61
C ASN A 501 25.87 -37.53 -17.89
N ILE A 502 25.50 -37.53 -16.65
CA ILE A 502 25.50 -36.35 -15.75
C ILE A 502 26.75 -36.46 -14.87
N SER A 503 27.68 -35.50 -15.00
CA SER A 503 28.83 -35.43 -14.09
C SER A 503 28.37 -35.02 -12.69
N PHE A 504 29.04 -35.48 -11.63
CA PHE A 504 28.63 -35.14 -10.27
C PHE A 504 29.85 -34.88 -9.37
N GLU A 505 29.58 -34.09 -8.34
CA GLU A 505 30.41 -33.96 -7.14
C GLU A 505 29.55 -34.22 -5.91
N VAL A 506 30.19 -34.57 -4.78
CA VAL A 506 29.52 -34.96 -3.54
C VAL A 506 30.02 -34.10 -2.40
N PHE A 507 29.11 -33.41 -1.73
CA PHE A 507 29.35 -32.78 -0.43
C PHE A 507 28.71 -33.64 0.65
N SER A 508 29.54 -34.34 1.46
CA SER A 508 29.05 -35.33 2.45
C SER A 508 29.23 -34.92 3.91
N ASP A 509 29.56 -33.65 4.15
CA ASP A 509 29.87 -33.17 5.50
C ASP A 509 28.67 -32.44 6.15
N VAL A 510 27.44 -32.74 5.71
CA VAL A 510 26.25 -32.18 6.37
C VAL A 510 26.11 -32.76 7.80
N LEU A 511 26.00 -31.88 8.77
CA LEU A 511 25.79 -32.23 10.18
C LEU A 511 24.33 -32.58 10.46
N PRO A 512 24.02 -33.35 11.53
CA PRO A 512 22.63 -33.62 11.96
C PRO A 512 21.77 -32.36 12.15
N ASP A 513 22.38 -31.26 12.58
CA ASP A 513 21.78 -29.93 12.64
C ASP A 513 22.61 -29.01 11.72
N PRO A 514 22.24 -28.84 10.44
CA PRO A 514 23.03 -28.08 9.50
C PRO A 514 23.13 -26.61 9.93
N ASN A 515 24.35 -26.09 9.89
CA ASN A 515 24.64 -24.71 10.32
C ASN A 515 25.17 -23.85 9.16
N ILE A 516 25.30 -22.56 9.42
CA ILE A 516 25.76 -21.59 8.40
C ILE A 516 27.16 -21.95 7.87
N SER A 517 28.06 -22.43 8.73
CA SER A 517 29.40 -22.86 8.30
C SER A 517 29.36 -24.04 7.34
N THR A 518 28.49 -25.02 7.55
CA THR A 518 28.26 -26.14 6.64
C THR A 518 27.75 -25.65 5.28
N ILE A 519 26.79 -24.73 5.26
CA ILE A 519 26.26 -24.14 4.03
C ILE A 519 27.35 -23.42 3.24
N ASN A 520 28.13 -22.57 3.92
CA ASN A 520 29.23 -21.83 3.29
C ASN A 520 30.33 -22.74 2.74
N ALA A 521 30.62 -23.88 3.40
CA ALA A 521 31.57 -24.85 2.91
C ALA A 521 31.12 -25.49 1.58
N ALA A 522 29.85 -25.87 1.47
CA ALA A 522 29.29 -26.39 0.24
C ALA A 522 29.20 -25.34 -0.88
N LEU A 523 28.89 -24.09 -0.55
CA LEU A 523 28.83 -23.00 -1.54
C LEU A 523 30.19 -22.78 -2.23
N LYS A 524 31.32 -22.95 -1.54
CA LYS A 524 32.64 -22.84 -2.16
C LYS A 524 32.84 -23.86 -3.30
N MET A 525 32.27 -25.05 -3.19
CA MET A 525 32.31 -26.05 -4.28
C MET A 525 31.55 -25.56 -5.52
N THR A 526 30.45 -24.84 -5.31
CA THR A 526 29.63 -24.33 -6.41
C THR A 526 30.35 -23.29 -7.27
N GLU A 527 31.32 -22.56 -6.72
CA GLU A 527 32.09 -21.54 -7.44
C GLU A 527 32.90 -22.14 -8.61
N THR A 528 33.46 -23.31 -8.38
CA THR A 528 34.28 -24.05 -9.39
C THR A 528 33.45 -25.01 -10.21
N PHE A 529 32.61 -25.82 -9.57
CA PHE A 529 31.84 -26.87 -10.22
C PHE A 529 30.64 -26.32 -11.03
N LYS A 530 30.03 -25.22 -10.59
CA LYS A 530 28.88 -24.55 -11.24
C LYS A 530 27.76 -25.52 -11.57
N PRO A 531 27.12 -26.14 -10.56
CA PRO A 531 26.07 -27.13 -10.78
C PRO A 531 24.84 -26.51 -11.48
N ASP A 532 24.20 -27.30 -12.35
CA ASP A 532 22.88 -27.02 -12.91
C ASP A 532 21.80 -27.95 -12.35
N LEU A 533 22.19 -28.79 -11.35
CA LEU A 533 21.35 -29.69 -10.60
C LEU A 533 21.89 -29.84 -9.17
N PHE A 534 21.04 -29.66 -8.19
CA PHE A 534 21.29 -30.04 -6.81
C PHE A 534 20.49 -31.28 -6.45
N ILE A 535 21.07 -32.19 -5.70
CA ILE A 535 20.40 -33.38 -5.19
C ILE A 535 20.59 -33.44 -3.68
N GLY A 536 19.50 -33.18 -2.91
CA GLY A 536 19.46 -33.39 -1.47
C GLY A 536 19.14 -34.84 -1.16
N LEU A 537 20.17 -35.66 -0.77
CA LEU A 537 20.03 -37.07 -0.52
C LEU A 537 20.18 -37.35 1.01
N GLY A 538 19.13 -37.75 1.68
CA GLY A 538 19.24 -38.10 3.08
C GLY A 538 17.95 -37.88 3.88
N GLY A 539 18.07 -37.70 5.17
CA GLY A 539 16.98 -37.25 6.05
C GLY A 539 16.74 -35.75 5.92
N GLY A 540 16.06 -35.17 6.90
CA GLY A 540 15.76 -33.72 6.89
C GLY A 540 17.00 -32.86 6.76
N SER A 541 18.06 -33.12 7.53
CA SER A 541 19.27 -32.29 7.57
C SER A 541 19.98 -32.13 6.20
N PRO A 542 20.27 -33.19 5.42
CA PRO A 542 20.83 -33.05 4.08
C PRO A 542 19.91 -32.33 3.11
N MET A 543 18.60 -32.58 3.16
CA MET A 543 17.63 -31.91 2.28
C MET A 543 17.49 -30.42 2.63
N ASP A 544 17.47 -30.08 3.92
CA ASP A 544 17.43 -28.70 4.41
C ASP A 544 18.71 -27.93 4.02
N ALA A 545 19.88 -28.55 4.19
CA ALA A 545 21.13 -27.99 3.72
C ALA A 545 21.11 -27.76 2.20
N ALA A 546 20.60 -28.74 1.43
CA ALA A 546 20.50 -28.63 -0.03
C ALA A 546 19.60 -27.45 -0.47
N LYS A 547 18.45 -27.26 0.20
CA LYS A 547 17.55 -26.11 -0.04
C LYS A 547 18.26 -24.78 0.19
N MET A 548 18.97 -24.68 1.32
CA MET A 548 19.66 -23.44 1.68
C MET A 548 20.87 -23.16 0.76
N ILE A 549 21.64 -24.18 0.41
CA ILE A 549 22.76 -24.06 -0.53
C ILE A 549 22.24 -23.64 -1.92
N TRP A 550 21.19 -24.28 -2.39
CA TRP A 550 20.54 -23.93 -3.66
C TRP A 550 20.03 -22.48 -3.66
N LEU A 551 19.30 -22.07 -2.61
CA LEU A 551 18.81 -20.70 -2.43
C LEU A 551 19.96 -19.68 -2.52
N MET A 552 21.04 -19.87 -1.76
CA MET A 552 22.18 -18.94 -1.74
C MET A 552 22.99 -18.98 -3.05
N TYR A 553 23.06 -20.12 -3.72
CA TYR A 553 23.68 -20.24 -5.04
C TYR A 553 22.92 -19.46 -6.12
N GLU A 554 21.58 -19.55 -6.11
CA GLU A 554 20.74 -18.79 -7.02
C GLU A 554 20.83 -17.28 -6.73
N ASN A 555 20.90 -16.90 -5.45
CA ASN A 555 20.82 -15.54 -4.95
C ASN A 555 21.97 -15.18 -4.00
N PRO A 556 23.18 -14.94 -4.51
CA PRO A 556 24.38 -14.70 -3.68
C PRO A 556 24.32 -13.43 -2.80
N HIS A 557 23.34 -12.57 -3.02
CA HIS A 557 23.18 -11.30 -2.28
C HIS A 557 22.26 -11.42 -1.07
N LEU A 558 21.64 -12.58 -0.86
CA LEU A 558 20.76 -12.79 0.29
C LEU A 558 21.56 -12.84 1.59
N SER A 559 21.11 -12.12 2.61
CA SER A 559 21.61 -12.26 3.96
C SER A 559 20.81 -13.33 4.71
N PHE A 560 21.50 -14.13 5.51
CA PHE A 560 20.84 -15.14 6.35
C PHE A 560 19.86 -14.50 7.33
N GLU A 561 20.24 -13.38 7.93
CA GLU A 561 19.43 -12.64 8.90
C GLU A 561 18.09 -12.17 8.32
N ASP A 562 18.07 -11.73 7.07
CA ASP A 562 16.86 -11.27 6.39
C ASP A 562 15.88 -12.42 6.12
N ILE A 563 16.38 -13.56 5.62
CA ILE A 563 15.54 -14.71 5.29
C ILE A 563 15.10 -15.49 6.53
N ALA A 564 15.83 -15.38 7.64
CA ALA A 564 15.49 -16.00 8.92
C ALA A 564 14.46 -15.18 9.71
N ALA A 565 14.11 -13.96 9.25
CA ALA A 565 13.14 -13.11 9.91
C ALA A 565 11.75 -13.77 9.98
N ARG A 566 11.17 -13.80 11.17
CA ARG A 566 9.83 -14.31 11.41
C ARG A 566 8.78 -13.46 10.70
N PHE A 567 7.71 -14.06 10.23
CA PHE A 567 6.54 -13.40 9.63
C PHE A 567 5.24 -13.91 10.27
N MET A 568 4.20 -13.09 10.26
CA MET A 568 2.85 -13.50 10.67
C MET A 568 2.03 -14.06 9.49
N ASP A 569 2.21 -13.53 8.30
CA ASP A 569 1.58 -13.99 7.06
C ASP A 569 2.66 -14.07 5.97
N ILE A 570 2.88 -15.25 5.41
CA ILE A 570 3.88 -15.48 4.37
C ILE A 570 3.70 -14.56 3.13
N ARG A 571 2.50 -14.04 2.92
CA ARG A 571 2.17 -13.12 1.81
C ARG A 571 2.49 -11.66 2.10
N LYS A 572 2.77 -11.31 3.37
CA LYS A 572 2.96 -9.93 3.86
C LYS A 572 4.29 -9.78 4.59
N ARG A 573 5.32 -10.39 4.04
CA ARG A 573 6.68 -10.34 4.61
C ARG A 573 7.35 -9.01 4.28
N ILE A 574 8.21 -8.55 5.17
CA ILE A 574 9.12 -7.42 4.90
C ILE A 574 10.15 -7.83 3.85
N TYR A 575 10.61 -9.07 3.92
CA TYR A 575 11.60 -9.63 3.01
C TYR A 575 10.95 -10.66 2.06
N SER A 576 11.28 -10.60 0.77
CA SER A 576 10.82 -11.53 -0.25
C SER A 576 11.99 -12.29 -0.83
N ILE A 577 11.88 -13.62 -0.87
CA ILE A 577 12.83 -14.48 -1.56
C ILE A 577 12.50 -14.45 -3.06
N PRO A 578 13.48 -14.17 -3.95
CA PRO A 578 13.28 -14.27 -5.39
C PRO A 578 12.90 -15.69 -5.85
N GLU A 579 12.27 -15.81 -7.00
CA GLU A 579 11.99 -17.12 -7.58
C GLU A 579 13.28 -17.87 -7.94
N GLU A 580 13.32 -19.16 -7.58
CA GLU A 580 14.44 -20.07 -7.77
C GLU A 580 14.39 -20.82 -9.13
N GLY A 581 15.43 -21.61 -9.40
CA GLY A 581 15.47 -22.52 -10.55
C GLY A 581 15.91 -21.89 -11.85
N LYS A 582 16.53 -20.72 -11.81
CA LYS A 582 17.08 -20.04 -13.00
C LYS A 582 18.43 -20.61 -13.43
N LYS A 583 19.27 -20.97 -12.45
CA LYS A 583 20.61 -21.53 -12.69
C LYS A 583 20.63 -23.06 -12.56
N ALA A 584 19.93 -23.58 -11.54
CA ALA A 584 19.93 -25.00 -11.22
C ALA A 584 18.56 -25.46 -10.71
N LEU A 585 18.25 -26.75 -10.90
CA LEU A 585 17.08 -27.39 -10.28
C LEU A 585 17.47 -28.02 -8.95
N LEU A 586 16.52 -28.17 -8.04
CA LEU A 586 16.65 -28.95 -6.80
C LEU A 586 15.81 -30.20 -6.86
N VAL A 587 16.47 -31.35 -6.66
CA VAL A 587 15.84 -32.67 -6.48
C VAL A 587 16.06 -33.14 -5.04
N ALA A 588 15.02 -33.58 -4.37
CA ALA A 588 15.10 -34.15 -3.04
C ALA A 588 14.81 -35.64 -3.04
N ILE A 589 15.69 -36.43 -2.41
CA ILE A 589 15.61 -37.90 -2.29
C ILE A 589 15.62 -38.25 -0.80
N PRO A 590 14.45 -38.46 -0.17
CA PRO A 590 14.38 -38.76 1.25
C PRO A 590 14.84 -40.21 1.55
N THR A 591 15.62 -40.37 2.61
CA THR A 591 16.08 -41.67 3.14
C THR A 591 15.52 -41.95 4.54
N THR A 592 14.61 -41.12 5.01
CA THR A 592 13.83 -41.29 6.24
C THR A 592 12.35 -41.12 5.96
N SER A 593 11.51 -41.77 6.72
CA SER A 593 10.05 -41.67 6.63
C SER A 593 9.53 -40.75 7.75
N GLY A 594 9.87 -39.45 7.68
CA GLY A 594 9.59 -38.51 8.79
C GLY A 594 9.30 -37.10 8.32
N THR A 595 10.31 -36.33 8.01
CA THR A 595 10.26 -34.86 7.89
C THR A 595 9.42 -34.32 6.76
N GLY A 596 9.22 -35.09 5.66
CA GLY A 596 8.53 -34.57 4.47
C GLY A 596 9.27 -33.41 3.77
N SER A 597 10.55 -33.17 4.10
CA SER A 597 11.31 -32.04 3.57
C SER A 597 11.39 -32.04 2.03
N GLU A 598 11.28 -33.21 1.39
CA GLU A 598 11.28 -33.36 -0.06
C GLU A 598 10.10 -32.64 -0.75
N VAL A 599 9.03 -32.30 -0.02
CA VAL A 599 7.84 -31.65 -0.58
C VAL A 599 7.47 -30.33 0.11
N THR A 600 8.30 -29.86 1.04
CA THR A 600 7.96 -28.70 1.87
C THR A 600 8.76 -27.45 1.54
N PRO A 601 8.20 -26.28 1.81
CA PRO A 601 8.87 -24.97 1.65
C PRO A 601 9.68 -24.57 2.90
N PHE A 602 10.11 -25.54 3.72
CA PHE A 602 10.81 -25.30 4.99
C PHE A 602 12.25 -25.78 4.91
N THR A 603 13.13 -25.06 5.61
CA THR A 603 14.50 -25.51 5.93
C THR A 603 14.87 -25.03 7.32
N ILE A 604 15.52 -25.90 8.10
CA ILE A 604 15.95 -25.58 9.47
C ILE A 604 17.46 -25.47 9.47
N ILE A 605 17.97 -24.27 9.76
CA ILE A 605 19.41 -23.99 9.80
C ILE A 605 19.78 -23.41 11.15
N THR A 606 20.88 -23.89 11.72
CA THR A 606 21.41 -23.41 12.98
C THR A 606 22.40 -22.26 12.74
N ASP A 607 22.17 -21.14 13.39
CA ASP A 607 23.21 -20.13 13.57
C ASP A 607 24.09 -20.51 14.76
N GLU A 608 25.29 -20.98 14.50
CA GLU A 608 26.24 -21.41 15.51
C GLU A 608 26.77 -20.27 16.39
N ARG A 609 26.64 -19.01 15.93
CA ARG A 609 27.04 -17.82 16.71
C ARG A 609 26.14 -17.60 17.92
N THR A 610 24.85 -17.91 17.74
CA THR A 610 23.81 -17.72 18.76
C THR A 610 23.27 -19.04 19.29
N ASN A 611 23.70 -20.16 18.73
CA ASN A 611 23.17 -21.51 18.96
C ASN A 611 21.65 -21.59 18.77
N THR A 612 21.12 -20.81 17.82
CA THR A 612 19.69 -20.70 17.56
C THR A 612 19.31 -21.41 16.26
N LYS A 613 18.26 -22.23 16.29
CA LYS A 613 17.67 -22.86 15.11
C LYS A 613 16.61 -21.96 14.50
N TYR A 614 16.77 -21.66 13.23
CA TYR A 614 15.84 -20.86 12.44
C TYR A 614 15.09 -21.73 11.44
N ALA A 615 13.77 -21.70 11.53
CA ALA A 615 12.89 -22.31 10.53
C ALA A 615 12.64 -21.30 9.40
N ILE A 616 13.43 -21.37 8.35
CA ILE A 616 13.28 -20.53 7.17
C ILE A 616 12.17 -21.14 6.32
N THR A 617 11.22 -20.30 5.91
CA THR A 617 10.02 -20.74 5.20
C THR A 617 9.74 -19.85 4.01
N ASP A 618 9.80 -20.43 2.82
CA ASP A 618 9.33 -19.76 1.60
C ASP A 618 9.02 -20.81 0.53
N TYR A 619 7.97 -20.58 -0.25
CA TYR A 619 7.63 -21.49 -1.35
C TYR A 619 8.68 -21.54 -2.46
N ALA A 620 9.54 -20.54 -2.55
CA ALA A 620 10.67 -20.52 -3.48
C ALA A 620 11.66 -21.66 -3.23
N ILE A 621 11.81 -22.13 -1.97
CA ILE A 621 12.72 -23.23 -1.62
C ILE A 621 12.08 -24.61 -1.67
N THR A 622 10.84 -24.73 -2.17
CA THR A 622 10.24 -26.03 -2.44
C THR A 622 11.03 -26.75 -3.55
N PRO A 623 11.48 -27.99 -3.36
CA PRO A 623 12.18 -28.72 -4.42
C PRO A 623 11.39 -28.80 -5.72
N ASP A 624 12.07 -28.74 -6.86
CA ASP A 624 11.42 -28.90 -8.17
C ASP A 624 10.90 -30.31 -8.37
N MET A 625 11.63 -31.31 -7.82
CA MET A 625 11.29 -32.72 -7.93
C MET A 625 11.56 -33.45 -6.61
N ALA A 626 10.66 -34.32 -6.23
CA ALA A 626 10.86 -35.29 -5.16
C ALA A 626 10.92 -36.72 -5.73
N ILE A 627 11.88 -37.53 -5.26
CA ILE A 627 12.02 -38.94 -5.65
C ILE A 627 11.87 -39.79 -4.38
N VAL A 628 10.68 -40.34 -4.20
CA VAL A 628 10.27 -41.09 -2.99
C VAL A 628 10.39 -42.59 -3.28
N ASP A 629 11.64 -43.07 -3.31
CA ASP A 629 11.92 -44.46 -3.60
C ASP A 629 12.06 -45.28 -2.30
N PRO A 630 11.17 -46.25 -2.02
CA PRO A 630 11.22 -47.04 -0.80
C PRO A 630 12.53 -47.81 -0.54
N ASP A 631 13.35 -48.06 -1.55
CA ASP A 631 14.61 -48.76 -1.37
C ASP A 631 15.56 -47.99 -0.44
N PHE A 632 15.47 -46.67 -0.37
CA PHE A 632 16.28 -45.84 0.52
C PHE A 632 15.86 -45.90 2.00
N VAL A 633 14.73 -46.50 2.35
CA VAL A 633 14.25 -46.59 3.75
C VAL A 633 14.14 -48.00 4.30
N MET A 634 14.47 -49.02 3.49
CA MET A 634 14.36 -50.43 3.91
C MET A 634 15.21 -50.73 5.14
N ASN A 635 16.45 -50.23 5.21
CA ASN A 635 17.40 -50.48 6.27
C ASN A 635 17.40 -49.41 7.38
N MET A 636 16.38 -48.56 7.44
CA MET A 636 16.29 -47.50 8.47
C MET A 636 16.26 -48.10 9.89
N PRO A 637 17.10 -47.62 10.84
CA PRO A 637 17.19 -48.15 12.18
C PRO A 637 15.84 -48.11 12.95
N LYS A 638 15.61 -49.07 13.79
CA LYS A 638 14.35 -49.26 14.51
C LYS A 638 13.91 -48.02 15.30
N LYS A 639 14.81 -47.39 16.09
CA LYS A 639 14.51 -46.14 16.84
C LYS A 639 14.18 -44.98 15.93
N LEU A 640 14.91 -44.86 14.82
CA LEU A 640 14.63 -43.79 13.82
C LEU A 640 13.26 -43.97 13.16
N ALA A 641 12.86 -45.22 12.88
CA ALA A 641 11.53 -45.53 12.36
C ALA A 641 10.41 -45.13 13.33
N ALA A 642 10.60 -45.34 14.66
CA ALA A 642 9.64 -44.92 15.66
C ALA A 642 9.51 -43.39 15.74
N TYR A 643 10.63 -42.71 15.89
CA TYR A 643 10.65 -41.25 16.04
C TYR A 643 10.14 -40.54 14.81
N SER A 644 10.62 -40.91 13.63
CA SER A 644 10.17 -40.31 12.38
C SER A 644 8.69 -40.62 12.07
N GLY A 645 8.22 -41.82 12.37
CA GLY A 645 6.81 -42.19 12.19
C GLY A 645 5.85 -41.42 13.12
N LEU A 646 6.26 -41.18 14.35
CA LEU A 646 5.50 -40.32 15.29
C LEU A 646 5.54 -38.86 14.89
N ASP A 647 6.65 -38.40 14.33
CA ASP A 647 6.73 -37.06 13.72
C ASP A 647 5.70 -36.88 12.61
N VAL A 648 5.60 -37.84 11.69
CA VAL A 648 4.56 -37.86 10.66
C VAL A 648 3.16 -37.81 11.23
N MET A 649 2.91 -38.52 12.33
CA MET A 649 1.62 -38.46 13.03
C MET A 649 1.31 -37.04 13.50
N VAL A 650 2.27 -36.37 14.11
CA VAL A 650 2.10 -35.01 14.62
C VAL A 650 1.93 -34.03 13.45
N HIS A 651 2.73 -34.15 12.38
CA HIS A 651 2.54 -33.38 11.15
C HIS A 651 1.11 -33.46 10.64
N ALA A 652 0.58 -34.66 10.51
CA ALA A 652 -0.77 -34.89 10.01
C ALA A 652 -1.85 -34.33 10.94
N ILE A 653 -1.71 -34.54 12.26
CA ILE A 653 -2.65 -34.00 13.26
C ILE A 653 -2.66 -32.48 13.22
N GLU A 654 -1.49 -31.85 13.29
CA GLU A 654 -1.40 -30.38 13.29
C GLU A 654 -1.84 -29.77 11.95
N ALA A 655 -1.46 -30.34 10.82
CA ALA A 655 -1.95 -29.90 9.52
C ALA A 655 -3.48 -29.96 9.38
N TYR A 656 -4.09 -31.05 9.92
CA TYR A 656 -5.55 -31.21 9.91
C TYR A 656 -6.24 -30.20 10.82
N THR A 657 -5.66 -29.87 11.94
CA THR A 657 -6.27 -29.01 12.96
C THR A 657 -5.84 -27.54 12.86
N SER A 658 -4.89 -27.23 12.01
CA SER A 658 -4.40 -25.86 11.75
C SER A 658 -5.52 -24.92 11.31
N ILE A 659 -5.41 -23.65 11.68
CA ILE A 659 -6.29 -22.58 11.17
C ILE A 659 -6.14 -22.34 9.66
N MET A 660 -5.05 -22.83 9.07
CA MET A 660 -4.76 -22.75 7.63
C MET A 660 -5.20 -24.01 6.87
N SER A 661 -5.80 -24.98 7.55
CA SER A 661 -6.29 -26.22 6.94
C SER A 661 -7.38 -25.97 5.90
N THR A 662 -7.32 -26.70 4.80
CA THR A 662 -8.26 -26.61 3.69
C THR A 662 -8.71 -28.00 3.25
N ASN A 663 -9.76 -28.07 2.44
CA ASN A 663 -10.22 -29.35 1.85
C ASN A 663 -9.08 -30.06 1.07
N PHE A 664 -8.11 -29.33 0.52
CA PHE A 664 -6.96 -29.90 -0.19
C PHE A 664 -5.95 -30.55 0.75
N THR A 665 -5.82 -30.06 1.99
CA THR A 665 -4.86 -30.59 2.96
C THR A 665 -5.47 -31.59 3.92
N GLU A 666 -6.78 -31.50 4.20
CA GLU A 666 -7.49 -32.36 5.14
C GLU A 666 -7.48 -33.84 4.72
N GLY A 667 -7.75 -34.10 3.43
CA GLY A 667 -7.75 -35.47 2.91
C GLY A 667 -6.37 -36.14 2.99
N GLN A 668 -5.31 -35.38 2.75
CA GLN A 668 -3.92 -35.85 2.84
C GLN A 668 -3.53 -36.15 4.30
N ALA A 669 -3.86 -35.24 5.22
CA ALA A 669 -3.58 -35.44 6.62
C ALA A 669 -4.29 -36.70 7.18
N LEU A 670 -5.55 -36.90 6.84
CA LEU A 670 -6.29 -38.09 7.26
C LEU A 670 -5.72 -39.38 6.64
N GLU A 671 -5.33 -39.36 5.36
CA GLU A 671 -4.71 -40.51 4.71
C GLU A 671 -3.37 -40.85 5.36
N ALA A 672 -2.55 -39.84 5.67
CA ALA A 672 -1.31 -40.07 6.39
C ALA A 672 -1.56 -40.75 7.76
N LEU A 673 -2.55 -40.25 8.53
CA LEU A 673 -2.92 -40.87 9.82
C LEU A 673 -3.38 -42.31 9.66
N ARG A 674 -4.21 -42.62 8.65
CA ARG A 674 -4.65 -44.01 8.38
C ARG A 674 -3.47 -44.94 8.11
N LEU A 675 -2.49 -44.48 7.35
CA LEU A 675 -1.29 -45.27 7.03
C LEU A 675 -0.43 -45.48 8.27
N ILE A 676 -0.26 -44.45 9.11
CA ILE A 676 0.53 -44.52 10.34
C ILE A 676 -0.05 -45.54 11.33
N PHE A 677 -1.32 -45.38 11.70
CA PHE A 677 -1.97 -46.29 12.66
C PHE A 677 -2.04 -47.71 12.17
N LYS A 678 -2.00 -47.95 10.86
CA LYS A 678 -2.00 -49.28 10.26
C LYS A 678 -0.61 -49.91 10.16
N TYR A 679 0.44 -49.13 9.81
CA TYR A 679 1.70 -49.69 9.35
C TYR A 679 2.92 -49.31 10.23
N LEU A 680 2.85 -48.30 11.09
CA LEU A 680 4.02 -47.88 11.88
C LEU A 680 4.53 -48.96 12.81
N LYS A 681 3.66 -49.64 13.55
CA LYS A 681 4.05 -50.70 14.45
C LYS A 681 4.73 -51.85 13.71
N GLU A 682 4.20 -52.30 12.57
CA GLU A 682 4.79 -53.37 11.77
C GLU A 682 6.15 -52.91 11.18
N SER A 683 6.24 -51.69 10.70
CA SER A 683 7.50 -51.13 10.19
C SER A 683 8.58 -51.07 11.27
N TYR A 684 8.17 -50.74 12.52
CA TYR A 684 9.05 -50.70 13.67
C TYR A 684 9.54 -52.08 14.06
N ASP A 685 8.64 -53.05 14.18
CA ASP A 685 8.96 -54.38 14.66
C ASP A 685 9.80 -55.22 13.69
N LYS A 686 9.41 -55.18 12.40
CA LYS A 686 9.95 -56.09 11.38
C LYS A 686 10.99 -55.44 10.49
N GLY A 687 11.08 -54.14 10.44
CA GLY A 687 12.07 -53.40 9.61
C GLY A 687 12.04 -53.80 8.14
N ALA A 688 13.18 -54.16 7.57
CA ALA A 688 13.32 -54.57 6.19
C ALA A 688 12.52 -55.82 5.82
N GLN A 689 12.11 -56.65 6.84
CA GLN A 689 11.26 -57.84 6.65
C GLN A 689 9.80 -57.49 6.36
N ALA A 690 9.39 -56.22 6.52
CA ALA A 690 8.07 -55.71 6.21
C ALA A 690 8.15 -54.58 5.15
N PRO A 691 8.57 -54.93 3.91
CA PRO A 691 8.83 -53.91 2.87
C PRO A 691 7.60 -53.08 2.53
N LEU A 692 6.37 -53.68 2.61
CA LEU A 692 5.12 -52.92 2.37
C LEU A 692 4.91 -51.91 3.49
N ALA A 693 5.17 -52.27 4.76
CA ALA A 693 5.00 -51.32 5.87
C ALA A 693 6.01 -50.16 5.78
N ARG A 694 7.27 -50.44 5.40
CA ARG A 694 8.29 -49.40 5.11
C ARG A 694 7.85 -48.48 4.00
N GLU A 695 7.37 -49.04 2.88
CA GLU A 695 6.85 -48.28 1.72
C GLU A 695 5.70 -47.38 2.14
N LYS A 696 4.72 -47.91 2.87
CA LYS A 696 3.53 -47.14 3.29
C LYS A 696 3.88 -46.02 4.28
N MET A 697 4.83 -46.28 5.18
CA MET A 697 5.32 -45.22 6.07
C MET A 697 6.08 -44.14 5.32
N HIS A 698 6.83 -44.50 4.26
CA HIS A 698 7.51 -43.53 3.41
C HIS A 698 6.52 -42.62 2.67
N TYR A 699 5.46 -43.21 2.14
CA TYR A 699 4.38 -42.44 1.51
C TYR A 699 3.61 -41.57 2.51
N ALA A 700 3.36 -42.08 3.72
CA ALA A 700 2.70 -41.31 4.77
C ALA A 700 3.49 -40.02 5.12
N ALA A 701 4.83 -40.10 5.16
CA ALA A 701 5.69 -38.97 5.41
C ALA A 701 5.54 -37.88 4.31
N THR A 702 5.62 -38.30 3.04
CA THR A 702 5.46 -37.38 1.91
C THR A 702 4.05 -36.77 1.85
N ILE A 703 3.00 -37.58 2.07
CA ILE A 703 1.60 -37.13 2.07
C ILE A 703 1.36 -36.12 3.22
N ALA A 704 1.85 -36.39 4.45
CA ALA A 704 1.79 -35.44 5.54
C ALA A 704 2.59 -34.17 5.24
N GLY A 705 3.75 -34.32 4.57
CA GLY A 705 4.58 -33.24 4.08
C GLY A 705 3.81 -32.29 3.15
N MET A 706 3.09 -32.82 2.19
CA MET A 706 2.24 -32.04 1.28
C MET A 706 1.12 -31.33 2.04
N ALA A 707 0.54 -31.96 3.07
CA ALA A 707 -0.50 -31.35 3.88
C ALA A 707 0.03 -30.15 4.66
N PHE A 708 1.08 -30.33 5.45
CA PHE A 708 1.58 -29.26 6.30
C PHE A 708 2.38 -28.20 5.55
N ALA A 709 2.94 -28.50 4.39
CA ALA A 709 3.51 -27.48 3.50
C ALA A 709 2.51 -26.35 3.17
N ASN A 710 1.21 -26.67 3.17
CA ASN A 710 0.15 -25.75 2.80
C ASN A 710 -0.74 -25.33 3.99
N ALA A 711 -0.87 -26.19 5.00
CA ALA A 711 -1.65 -25.91 6.22
C ALA A 711 -0.79 -25.39 7.39
N PHE A 712 0.53 -25.44 7.27
CA PHE A 712 1.47 -25.19 8.36
C PHE A 712 1.29 -26.17 9.54
N LEU A 713 2.02 -25.92 10.61
CA LEU A 713 2.03 -26.74 11.82
C LEU A 713 1.44 -25.93 13.01
N GLY A 714 1.65 -26.41 14.22
CA GLY A 714 1.08 -25.83 15.42
C GLY A 714 2.03 -25.81 16.60
N LEU A 715 1.44 -25.73 17.78
CA LEU A 715 2.15 -25.54 19.04
C LEU A 715 3.03 -26.76 19.43
N CYS A 716 2.68 -27.97 18.99
CA CYS A 716 3.48 -29.14 19.28
C CYS A 716 4.87 -29.01 18.69
N HIS A 717 4.96 -28.68 17.42
CA HIS A 717 6.24 -28.43 16.74
C HIS A 717 6.99 -27.24 17.34
N SER A 718 6.30 -26.15 17.66
CA SER A 718 6.92 -24.99 18.30
C SER A 718 7.63 -25.34 19.59
N MET A 719 6.99 -26.15 20.41
CA MET A 719 7.55 -26.63 21.67
C MET A 719 8.66 -27.68 21.47
N ALA A 720 8.47 -28.59 20.52
CA ALA A 720 9.46 -29.62 20.18
C ALA A 720 10.77 -29.01 19.64
N HIS A 721 10.72 -27.94 18.87
CA HIS A 721 11.91 -27.20 18.43
C HIS A 721 12.76 -26.72 19.60
N LYS A 722 12.13 -26.30 20.71
CA LYS A 722 12.87 -25.80 21.89
C LYS A 722 13.47 -26.93 22.69
N LEU A 723 12.76 -28.04 22.87
CA LEU A 723 13.34 -29.26 23.48
C LEU A 723 14.52 -29.77 22.65
N GLY A 724 14.38 -29.83 21.34
CA GLY A 724 15.47 -30.26 20.44
C GLY A 724 16.67 -29.31 20.49
N GLY A 725 16.43 -28.00 20.46
CA GLY A 725 17.48 -26.98 20.46
C GLY A 725 18.25 -26.89 21.78
N MET A 726 17.55 -26.95 22.93
CA MET A 726 18.17 -26.75 24.24
C MET A 726 18.66 -28.00 24.90
N PHE A 727 18.05 -29.16 24.59
CA PHE A 727 18.34 -30.44 25.29
C PHE A 727 18.71 -31.57 24.32
N HIS A 728 18.86 -31.29 23.05
CA HIS A 728 19.23 -32.26 22.01
C HIS A 728 18.31 -33.49 21.94
N VAL A 729 17.03 -33.32 22.32
CA VAL A 729 16.01 -34.36 22.15
C VAL A 729 15.75 -34.58 20.68
N PRO A 730 15.77 -35.81 20.16
CA PRO A 730 15.40 -36.07 18.76
C PRO A 730 14.03 -35.51 18.44
N HIS A 731 13.91 -34.83 17.30
CA HIS A 731 12.74 -34.02 16.93
C HIS A 731 11.40 -34.77 17.02
N GLY A 732 11.31 -35.96 16.40
CA GLY A 732 10.09 -36.76 16.44
C GLY A 732 9.79 -37.31 17.84
N LEU A 733 10.81 -37.54 18.67
CA LEU A 733 10.62 -37.89 20.07
C LEU A 733 10.07 -36.71 20.87
N ALA A 734 10.61 -35.52 20.68
CA ALA A 734 10.10 -34.31 21.34
C ALA A 734 8.61 -34.08 21.00
N ASN A 735 8.24 -34.24 19.75
CA ASN A 735 6.84 -34.17 19.30
C ASN A 735 5.98 -35.26 19.98
N ALA A 736 6.47 -36.48 20.05
CA ALA A 736 5.76 -37.59 20.69
C ALA A 736 5.52 -37.36 22.22
N LEU A 737 6.48 -36.74 22.91
CA LEU A 737 6.35 -36.42 24.33
C LEU A 737 5.32 -35.31 24.62
N LEU A 738 5.00 -34.48 23.63
CA LEU A 738 4.14 -33.29 23.80
C LEU A 738 2.72 -33.46 23.24
N ILE A 739 2.52 -34.26 22.18
CA ILE A 739 1.29 -34.22 21.37
C ILE A 739 0.01 -34.47 22.17
N SER A 740 -0.01 -35.38 23.12
CA SER A 740 -1.20 -35.70 23.93
C SER A 740 -1.64 -34.52 24.81
N TYR A 741 -0.71 -33.80 25.38
CA TYR A 741 -0.97 -32.56 26.12
C TYR A 741 -1.45 -31.43 25.22
N ILE A 742 -0.91 -31.35 24.01
CA ILE A 742 -1.32 -30.34 23.02
C ILE A 742 -2.75 -30.60 22.51
N ILE A 743 -3.10 -31.86 22.26
CA ILE A 743 -4.48 -32.22 21.90
C ILE A 743 -5.45 -31.76 22.98
N GLU A 744 -5.16 -32.05 24.24
CA GLU A 744 -6.00 -31.61 25.37
C GLU A 744 -6.07 -30.10 25.54
N PHE A 745 -4.93 -29.44 25.39
CA PHE A 745 -4.86 -27.99 25.46
C PHE A 745 -5.74 -27.34 24.37
N ASN A 746 -5.66 -27.85 23.14
CA ASN A 746 -6.39 -27.34 22.05
C ASN A 746 -7.90 -27.71 22.06
N ALA A 747 -8.27 -28.88 22.59
CA ALA A 747 -9.62 -29.44 22.59
C ALA A 747 -10.55 -28.74 23.59
N THR A 748 -10.72 -27.45 23.46
CA THR A 748 -11.58 -26.63 24.34
C THR A 748 -12.56 -25.76 23.56
N ASP A 749 -13.80 -25.65 24.14
CA ASP A 749 -14.77 -24.67 23.64
C ASP A 749 -14.62 -23.29 24.31
N LYS A 750 -13.75 -23.17 25.32
CA LYS A 750 -13.54 -21.95 26.11
C LYS A 750 -12.04 -21.64 26.22
N PRO A 751 -11.38 -21.29 25.10
CA PRO A 751 -9.97 -20.91 25.16
C PRO A 751 -9.78 -19.60 25.92
N THR A 752 -8.67 -19.46 26.63
CA THR A 752 -8.31 -18.27 27.39
C THR A 752 -8.23 -17.03 26.49
N LYS A 753 -7.76 -17.20 25.26
CA LYS A 753 -7.66 -16.15 24.24
C LYS A 753 -8.10 -16.68 22.88
N GLN A 754 -8.82 -15.83 22.14
CA GLN A 754 -9.23 -16.11 20.75
C GLN A 754 -8.07 -15.82 19.79
N GLY A 755 -8.06 -16.52 18.65
CA GLY A 755 -7.09 -16.29 17.59
C GLY A 755 -7.26 -14.94 16.90
N LEU A 756 -6.16 -14.43 16.33
CA LEU A 756 -6.11 -13.13 15.65
C LEU A 756 -6.16 -13.24 14.12
N PHE A 757 -6.03 -14.44 13.58
CA PHE A 757 -5.95 -14.63 12.12
C PHE A 757 -7.33 -14.64 11.44
N PRO A 758 -7.43 -14.19 10.20
CA PRO A 758 -8.71 -14.12 9.47
C PRO A 758 -9.43 -15.46 9.35
N GLN A 759 -8.68 -16.56 9.29
CA GLN A 759 -9.19 -17.93 9.19
C GLN A 759 -9.84 -18.41 10.48
N TYR A 760 -9.50 -17.83 11.63
CA TYR A 760 -10.08 -18.23 12.91
C TYR A 760 -11.49 -17.63 13.06
N LYS A 761 -12.50 -18.47 13.16
CA LYS A 761 -13.92 -18.04 13.29
C LYS A 761 -14.44 -18.24 14.72
N TYR A 762 -14.17 -19.39 15.29
CA TYR A 762 -14.62 -19.83 16.63
C TYR A 762 -13.74 -21.01 17.08
N PRO A 763 -13.77 -21.42 18.35
CA PRO A 763 -13.10 -22.64 18.79
C PRO A 763 -13.69 -23.88 18.10
N PHE A 764 -13.00 -24.42 17.11
CA PHE A 764 -13.50 -25.52 16.27
C PHE A 764 -12.71 -26.81 16.42
N VAL A 765 -11.53 -26.75 17.03
CA VAL A 765 -10.54 -27.82 16.94
C VAL A 765 -10.95 -29.09 17.69
N LYS A 766 -11.72 -28.99 18.79
CA LYS A 766 -12.30 -30.17 19.46
C LYS A 766 -13.07 -31.06 18.48
N GLY A 767 -13.89 -30.43 17.63
CA GLY A 767 -14.63 -31.14 16.58
C GLY A 767 -13.71 -31.76 15.53
N ARG A 768 -12.57 -31.15 15.25
CA ARG A 768 -11.57 -31.69 14.32
C ARG A 768 -10.88 -32.94 14.88
N TYR A 769 -10.47 -32.94 16.15
CA TYR A 769 -9.92 -34.12 16.79
C TYR A 769 -10.96 -35.26 16.86
N ALA A 770 -12.23 -34.95 17.15
CA ALA A 770 -13.31 -35.94 17.13
C ALA A 770 -13.52 -36.55 15.74
N LYS A 771 -13.35 -35.77 14.66
CA LYS A 771 -13.38 -36.26 13.27
C LYS A 771 -12.18 -37.19 12.96
N ILE A 772 -11.00 -36.89 13.44
CA ILE A 772 -9.84 -37.79 13.32
C ILE A 772 -10.17 -39.12 13.98
N ALA A 773 -10.67 -39.11 15.23
CA ALA A 773 -11.07 -40.32 15.95
C ALA A 773 -12.11 -41.13 15.15
N GLN A 774 -13.16 -40.46 14.66
CA GLN A 774 -14.19 -41.10 13.84
C GLN A 774 -13.63 -41.69 12.53
N PHE A 775 -12.73 -40.99 11.85
CA PHE A 775 -12.09 -41.50 10.63
C PHE A 775 -11.22 -42.73 10.87
N LEU A 776 -10.64 -42.82 12.06
CA LEU A 776 -9.84 -43.96 12.50
C LEU A 776 -10.70 -45.06 13.20
N HIS A 777 -12.00 -44.95 13.19
CA HIS A 777 -12.95 -45.87 13.85
C HIS A 777 -12.73 -46.02 15.36
N LEU A 778 -12.36 -44.92 16.04
CA LEU A 778 -12.11 -44.85 17.46
C LEU A 778 -13.33 -44.27 18.19
N GLY A 779 -13.98 -45.08 19.07
CA GLY A 779 -15.10 -44.60 19.89
C GLY A 779 -16.26 -44.05 19.07
N GLU A 780 -16.76 -44.82 18.13
CA GLU A 780 -17.81 -44.39 17.20
C GLU A 780 -19.09 -43.92 17.90
N GLU A 781 -19.45 -44.57 19.02
CA GLU A 781 -20.61 -44.31 19.87
C GLU A 781 -20.44 -43.14 20.84
N LEU A 782 -19.22 -42.65 21.02
CA LEU A 782 -18.90 -41.61 22.00
C LEU A 782 -19.25 -40.20 21.46
N ASP A 783 -19.47 -39.30 22.40
CA ASP A 783 -19.61 -37.87 22.10
C ASP A 783 -18.26 -37.27 21.68
N LYS A 784 -18.24 -35.95 21.44
CA LYS A 784 -17.01 -35.27 21.00
C LYS A 784 -15.85 -35.38 22.00
N ASP A 785 -16.11 -35.22 23.26
CA ASP A 785 -15.09 -35.31 24.33
C ASP A 785 -14.58 -36.74 24.48
N GLY A 786 -15.49 -37.71 24.43
CA GLY A 786 -15.15 -39.13 24.43
C GLY A 786 -14.31 -39.55 23.22
N LYS A 787 -14.60 -39.01 22.02
CA LYS A 787 -13.80 -39.25 20.81
C LYS A 787 -12.40 -38.63 20.90
N VAL A 788 -12.26 -37.42 21.45
CA VAL A 788 -10.95 -36.83 21.72
C VAL A 788 -10.15 -37.70 22.68
N ALA A 789 -10.79 -38.17 23.78
CA ALA A 789 -10.14 -39.06 24.72
C ALA A 789 -9.76 -40.41 24.08
N ALA A 790 -10.57 -40.95 23.17
CA ALA A 790 -10.25 -42.18 22.43
C ALA A 790 -9.02 -42.00 21.54
N LEU A 791 -8.91 -40.84 20.87
CA LEU A 791 -7.74 -40.48 20.05
C LEU A 791 -6.46 -40.43 20.93
N VAL A 792 -6.51 -39.72 22.05
CA VAL A 792 -5.37 -39.60 22.96
C VAL A 792 -4.97 -40.99 23.47
N ARG A 793 -5.91 -41.86 23.89
CA ARG A 793 -5.62 -43.23 24.31
C ARG A 793 -4.91 -44.05 23.23
N GLU A 794 -5.35 -43.98 22.01
CA GLU A 794 -4.70 -44.72 20.92
C GLU A 794 -3.31 -44.21 20.59
N ILE A 795 -3.08 -42.87 20.67
CA ILE A 795 -1.75 -42.29 20.56
C ILE A 795 -0.83 -42.77 21.68
N GLU A 796 -1.27 -42.73 22.93
CA GLU A 796 -0.46 -43.24 24.07
C GLU A 796 -0.16 -44.74 23.98
N LYS A 797 -1.12 -45.53 23.55
CA LYS A 797 -0.92 -46.96 23.27
C LYS A 797 0.12 -47.20 22.16
N LEU A 798 0.08 -46.39 21.08
CA LEU A 798 1.05 -46.47 19.99
C LEU A 798 2.45 -46.07 20.50
N LYS A 799 2.58 -45.04 21.31
CA LYS A 799 3.84 -44.62 21.96
C LYS A 799 4.44 -45.75 22.81
N GLU A 800 3.61 -46.37 23.63
CA GLU A 800 4.03 -47.51 24.48
C GLU A 800 4.52 -48.69 23.60
N GLN A 801 3.82 -49.02 22.52
CA GLN A 801 4.22 -50.08 21.59
C GLN A 801 5.50 -49.81 20.83
N LEU A 802 5.95 -48.55 20.77
CA LEU A 802 7.16 -48.08 20.09
C LEU A 802 8.31 -47.80 21.08
N ASP A 803 8.18 -48.19 22.33
CA ASP A 803 9.16 -48.01 23.42
C ASP A 803 9.52 -46.52 23.63
N ILE A 804 8.54 -45.60 23.50
CA ILE A 804 8.74 -44.17 23.75
C ILE A 804 8.70 -43.89 25.26
N PRO A 805 9.64 -43.12 25.83
CA PRO A 805 9.60 -42.69 27.21
C PRO A 805 8.28 -41.98 27.56
N LYS A 806 7.78 -42.18 28.78
CA LYS A 806 6.50 -41.60 29.21
C LYS A 806 6.59 -40.12 29.55
N SER A 807 7.79 -39.58 29.73
CA SER A 807 8.01 -38.20 30.15
C SER A 807 9.39 -37.69 29.72
N ILE A 808 9.54 -36.38 29.74
CA ILE A 808 10.82 -35.71 29.51
C ILE A 808 11.84 -36.12 30.60
N LYS A 809 11.39 -36.31 31.87
CA LYS A 809 12.21 -36.78 32.96
C LYS A 809 12.70 -38.21 32.74
N GLU A 810 11.81 -39.12 32.29
CA GLU A 810 12.18 -40.53 32.01
C GLU A 810 13.17 -40.62 30.83
N TYR A 811 13.14 -39.69 29.85
CA TYR A 811 14.14 -39.60 28.82
C TYR A 811 15.54 -39.23 29.34
N GLY A 812 15.64 -38.60 30.52
CA GLY A 812 16.89 -38.35 31.24
C GLY A 812 17.36 -36.91 31.26
N ILE A 813 16.47 -35.95 31.05
CA ILE A 813 16.79 -34.50 31.18
C ILE A 813 16.80 -34.13 32.67
N ASP A 814 17.89 -33.49 33.12
CA ASP A 814 18.05 -33.04 34.50
C ASP A 814 16.98 -32.02 34.89
N GLU A 815 16.41 -32.21 36.09
CA GLU A 815 15.31 -31.39 36.59
C GLU A 815 15.71 -29.91 36.74
N LYS A 816 16.86 -29.65 37.35
CA LYS A 816 17.31 -28.28 37.61
C LYS A 816 17.61 -27.54 36.32
N GLU A 817 18.26 -28.24 35.39
CA GLU A 817 18.57 -27.67 34.08
C GLU A 817 17.29 -27.37 33.29
N PHE A 818 16.31 -28.26 33.28
CA PHE A 818 15.04 -28.07 32.60
C PHE A 818 14.28 -26.87 33.15
N PHE A 819 14.08 -26.79 34.46
CA PHE A 819 13.32 -25.70 35.07
C PHE A 819 14.07 -24.36 35.04
N ALA A 820 15.39 -24.33 34.95
CA ALA A 820 16.16 -23.12 34.76
C ALA A 820 15.93 -22.51 33.36
N LYS A 821 15.64 -23.32 32.34
CA LYS A 821 15.39 -22.87 30.94
C LYS A 821 13.90 -22.76 30.59
N LEU A 822 13.01 -23.12 31.50
CA LEU A 822 11.58 -23.28 31.21
C LEU A 822 10.92 -21.96 30.73
N ASP A 823 11.28 -20.83 31.33
CA ASP A 823 10.72 -19.53 30.96
C ASP A 823 11.17 -19.11 29.55
N GLU A 824 12.46 -19.16 29.32
CA GLU A 824 13.04 -18.87 28.00
C GLU A 824 12.46 -19.79 26.90
N MET A 825 12.41 -21.09 27.20
CA MET A 825 11.88 -22.11 26.31
C MET A 825 10.40 -21.83 25.94
N SER A 826 9.60 -21.37 26.91
CA SER A 826 8.19 -21.06 26.72
C SER A 826 7.97 -19.81 25.92
N GLU A 827 8.76 -18.76 26.13
CA GLU A 827 8.75 -17.53 25.35
C GLU A 827 9.17 -17.78 23.90
N LEU A 828 10.24 -18.52 23.69
CA LEU A 828 10.70 -18.89 22.36
C LEU A 828 9.72 -19.81 21.63
N ALA A 829 9.02 -20.70 22.32
CA ALA A 829 7.97 -21.52 21.72
C ALA A 829 6.75 -20.68 21.31
N PHE A 830 6.39 -19.69 22.13
CA PHE A 830 5.34 -18.74 21.76
C PHE A 830 5.71 -17.95 20.48
N ASP A 831 6.98 -17.55 20.37
CA ASP A 831 7.48 -16.79 19.24
C ASP A 831 7.90 -17.65 18.03
N ASP A 832 7.73 -18.96 18.07
CA ASP A 832 8.04 -19.86 16.97
C ASP A 832 7.09 -19.68 15.79
N GLN A 833 7.58 -19.88 14.57
CA GLN A 833 6.81 -19.71 13.34
C GLN A 833 5.57 -20.62 13.28
N CYS A 834 5.68 -21.83 13.83
CA CYS A 834 4.60 -22.83 13.83
C CYS A 834 3.43 -22.45 14.75
N THR A 835 3.68 -21.70 15.84
CA THR A 835 2.62 -21.27 16.76
C THR A 835 1.50 -20.48 16.08
N GLY A 836 1.84 -19.76 15.01
CA GLY A 836 0.86 -19.01 14.22
C GLY A 836 -0.22 -19.86 13.55
N GLY A 837 0.07 -21.12 13.26
CA GLY A 837 -0.88 -22.08 12.68
C GLY A 837 -1.79 -22.79 13.70
N ASN A 838 -1.46 -22.68 14.99
CA ASN A 838 -2.18 -23.41 16.03
C ASN A 838 -3.64 -22.97 16.19
N ALA A 839 -4.54 -23.91 16.32
CA ALA A 839 -5.98 -23.63 16.39
C ALA A 839 -6.45 -22.92 17.67
N ARG A 840 -5.69 -23.01 18.75
CA ARG A 840 -5.87 -22.24 19.98
C ARG A 840 -4.71 -21.26 20.12
N TYR A 841 -4.99 -19.99 20.38
CA TYR A 841 -3.95 -19.00 20.67
C TYR A 841 -3.38 -19.27 22.08
N PRO A 842 -2.11 -19.66 22.23
CA PRO A 842 -1.54 -19.96 23.53
C PRO A 842 -1.08 -18.69 24.25
N LEU A 843 -1.10 -18.73 25.59
CA LEU A 843 -0.35 -17.80 26.42
C LEU A 843 0.99 -18.43 26.80
N VAL A 844 2.02 -17.64 27.05
CA VAL A 844 3.33 -18.14 27.51
C VAL A 844 3.20 -18.96 28.79
N SER A 845 2.33 -18.56 29.74
CA SER A 845 2.03 -19.29 30.94
C SER A 845 1.40 -20.66 30.70
N GLU A 846 0.56 -20.79 29.69
CA GLU A 846 -0.06 -22.07 29.31
C GLU A 846 0.97 -23.01 28.67
N ILE A 847 1.88 -22.49 27.85
CA ILE A 847 3.01 -23.25 27.28
C ILE A 847 3.90 -23.78 28.39
N LYS A 848 4.21 -22.95 29.39
CA LYS A 848 4.97 -23.33 30.57
C LYS A 848 4.29 -24.46 31.35
N GLU A 849 2.97 -24.40 31.51
CA GLU A 849 2.19 -25.49 32.18
C GLU A 849 2.27 -26.79 31.36
N ILE A 850 2.16 -26.75 30.06
CA ILE A 850 2.25 -27.92 29.18
C ILE A 850 3.65 -28.56 29.29
N PHE A 851 4.72 -27.79 29.20
CA PHE A 851 6.08 -28.30 29.40
C PHE A 851 6.26 -28.95 30.76
N THR A 852 5.73 -28.35 31.84
CA THR A 852 5.81 -28.88 33.19
C THR A 852 5.11 -30.23 33.30
N LYS A 853 3.89 -30.36 32.76
CA LYS A 853 3.15 -31.64 32.73
C LYS A 853 3.89 -32.73 31.94
N ALA A 854 4.42 -32.37 30.77
CA ALA A 854 5.19 -33.29 29.94
C ALA A 854 6.52 -33.71 30.61
N TYR A 855 7.14 -32.83 31.40
CA TYR A 855 8.34 -33.15 32.16
C TYR A 855 8.07 -34.24 33.19
N TRP A 856 6.98 -34.11 33.97
CA TRP A 856 6.62 -35.06 35.00
C TRP A 856 5.90 -36.30 34.47
N GLY A 857 5.39 -36.30 33.28
CA GLY A 857 4.57 -37.38 32.73
C GLY A 857 3.20 -37.45 33.40
N GLU A 858 2.63 -36.30 33.76
CA GLU A 858 1.28 -36.27 34.31
C GLU A 858 0.30 -36.87 33.31
N LYS A 859 -0.57 -37.77 33.78
CA LYS A 859 -1.54 -38.37 32.85
C LYS A 859 -2.45 -37.27 32.25
N PRO A 860 -2.63 -37.26 30.93
CA PRO A 860 -3.62 -36.45 30.31
C PRO A 860 -4.99 -36.61 30.98
N LYS A 861 -5.73 -35.53 31.22
CA LYS A 861 -7.04 -35.54 31.89
C LYS A 861 -8.04 -36.45 31.21
N SER A 862 -7.97 -36.55 29.89
CA SER A 862 -8.78 -37.46 29.07
C SER A 862 -8.50 -38.97 29.37
N LEU A 863 -7.42 -39.28 30.08
CA LEU A 863 -7.04 -40.64 30.50
C LEU A 863 -7.34 -40.92 31.96
N LEU A 864 -7.74 -39.93 32.75
CA LEU A 864 -8.21 -40.05 34.14
C LEU A 864 -9.72 -40.31 34.16
#